data_2c2486d2f907ce96495129cbdc587ced
#
_entry.id   2c2486d2f907ce96495129cbdc587ced
#
_cell.length_a   1.000
_cell.length_b   1.000
_cell.length_c   1.000
_cell.angle_alpha   90.00
_cell.angle_beta   90.00
_cell.angle_gamma   90.00
#
_symmetry.space_group_name_H-M   'P 1'
#
loop_
_entity.id
_entity.type
_entity.pdbx_description
1 polymer ?
#
loop_
_entity_poly.entity_id
_entity_poly.type
_entity_poly.pdbx_seq_one_letter_code
_entity_poly.pdbx_strand_id
1 'polypeptide(L)'
;PTFLARLQTLPPLIEAGLWPAQIVAIRNLENSLKANKPRALIQMATGSGKTFTAISFIYRLIKFAGARRVLFLVDRGNLGRQTKKEFDQYSSPYNNYKFGEEYIVQHLQSNQLDLTARVTICTIQRLFSMLKGRELAPEDDEQSVDGLGNLFKQPEPIAYNPAFPIETFDIIVTDEAHRSIYNLWRQVLEYFDAYLIGLTATPSKQTFGFFNQNLVMEYGHQQAVADGVNVNYDVYRIRTRVSEQGSQVEAGYSVGYRDRLTRKTRWQELDEDMAYDADALDRAVQTPDQIRTVVRTFRDRLHTDIFPGRTEVPKTLVFAKDDNHAEKIVEILREEFGKGNDFAQKITYRTTGETPERLISAFRNSYFPRIAVTVDMIATGTDIKPVEIVMFMRAVKSRNFFEQMKGRGVRIIPPTDLQAVTPDARAKDHFVIVDCVGVCEQDKTDSAPMDAKKSVPFDKLLKAVALGNVEPEVLSSVAARLARLDRELTPAQREQIITASGGHSLKDLARGLVDALNPDTTADLPPGEAEQLMQRAVKPLCDPALRQLLVTLKQQAEQIIDTVTQDQLIEADFSEAARERARGTVESFERFIAEHKDEITALQILYSRPQRLAGAGQGAEPLTFEALKALADTLQAPPHLWTESQLWQAYAALDKSKVKGENRRRILTDLVSLVRFAMHQDNELLPFPERVNANFKAWLAQAGHPFTPEQLHWLEMIRDHIAANLGIEPDDFGYSPFAQEGGIGKVYQLFGPELPRVLEAMNRELAA
;
A
#
# COMPACT_ATOMS: atom_id res chain seq x y z
N PRO A 1 -39.29 -1.63 -25.53
CA PRO A 1 -38.97 -0.56 -24.57
C PRO A 1 -37.50 -0.12 -24.72
N THR A 2 -37.27 1.20 -24.64
CA THR A 2 -35.94 1.79 -24.66
C THR A 2 -35.11 1.38 -23.43
N PHE A 3 -33.81 1.61 -23.47
CA PHE A 3 -32.92 1.38 -22.32
C PHE A 3 -33.43 2.08 -21.05
N LEU A 4 -33.81 3.36 -21.15
CA LEU A 4 -34.35 4.14 -20.04
C LEU A 4 -35.68 3.56 -19.49
N ALA A 5 -36.55 3.08 -20.37
CA ALA A 5 -37.80 2.44 -19.94
C ALA A 5 -37.56 1.12 -19.19
N ARG A 6 -36.57 0.34 -19.60
CA ARG A 6 -36.17 -0.90 -18.90
C ARG A 6 -35.48 -0.61 -17.56
N LEU A 7 -34.74 0.48 -17.48
CA LEU A 7 -34.15 0.91 -16.17
C LEU A 7 -35.25 1.12 -15.12
N GLN A 8 -36.41 1.62 -15.48
CA GLN A 8 -37.53 1.84 -14.52
C GLN A 8 -38.07 0.53 -13.93
N THR A 9 -37.87 -0.59 -14.63
CA THR A 9 -38.45 -1.90 -14.27
C THR A 9 -37.38 -2.93 -13.89
N LEU A 10 -36.19 -2.48 -13.44
CA LEU A 10 -35.16 -3.37 -12.96
C LEU A 10 -35.66 -4.23 -11.80
N PRO A 11 -35.35 -5.54 -11.79
CA PRO A 11 -35.68 -6.40 -10.66
C PRO A 11 -34.93 -5.96 -9.39
N PRO A 12 -35.43 -6.30 -8.21
CA PRO A 12 -34.71 -6.06 -6.96
C PRO A 12 -33.27 -6.59 -7.01
N LEU A 13 -32.34 -5.87 -6.35
CA LEU A 13 -30.97 -6.32 -6.22
C LEU A 13 -30.91 -7.53 -5.29
N ILE A 14 -30.30 -8.62 -5.74
CA ILE A 14 -29.94 -9.74 -4.86
C ILE A 14 -28.68 -9.33 -4.11
N GLU A 15 -28.79 -9.24 -2.78
CA GLU A 15 -27.74 -8.70 -1.90
C GLU A 15 -26.75 -9.76 -1.43
N ALA A 16 -27.09 -11.04 -1.58
CA ALA A 16 -26.25 -12.14 -1.18
C ALA A 16 -24.85 -12.05 -1.84
N GLY A 17 -23.80 -12.08 -1.02
CA GLY A 17 -22.41 -11.98 -1.49
C GLY A 17 -21.92 -10.54 -1.72
N LEU A 18 -22.75 -9.52 -1.53
CA LEU A 18 -22.37 -8.11 -1.60
C LEU A 18 -22.13 -7.53 -0.21
N TRP A 19 -21.13 -6.69 -0.10
CA TRP A 19 -20.92 -5.87 1.10
C TRP A 19 -21.93 -4.72 1.16
N PRO A 20 -22.28 -4.20 2.36
CA PRO A 20 -23.23 -3.09 2.51
C PRO A 20 -22.89 -1.88 1.62
N ALA A 21 -21.63 -1.49 1.54
CA ALA A 21 -21.17 -0.39 0.70
C ALA A 21 -21.41 -0.64 -0.80
N GLN A 22 -21.27 -1.87 -1.27
CA GLN A 22 -21.52 -2.27 -2.66
C GLN A 22 -23.01 -2.22 -2.99
N ILE A 23 -23.86 -2.67 -2.07
CA ILE A 23 -25.31 -2.61 -2.17
C ILE A 23 -25.76 -1.15 -2.35
N VAL A 24 -25.30 -0.25 -1.50
CA VAL A 24 -25.60 1.18 -1.56
C VAL A 24 -25.12 1.78 -2.87
N ALA A 25 -23.90 1.48 -3.30
CA ALA A 25 -23.33 1.99 -4.55
C ALA A 25 -24.16 1.58 -5.77
N ILE A 26 -24.56 0.29 -5.86
CA ILE A 26 -25.36 -0.22 -6.98
C ILE A 26 -26.74 0.41 -6.98
N ARG A 27 -27.44 0.46 -5.85
CA ARG A 27 -28.77 1.06 -5.73
C ARG A 27 -28.78 2.54 -6.09
N ASN A 28 -27.84 3.31 -5.58
CA ASN A 28 -27.74 4.72 -5.85
C ASN A 28 -27.39 4.99 -7.33
N LEU A 29 -26.52 4.18 -7.93
CA LEU A 29 -26.23 4.27 -9.36
C LEU A 29 -27.48 3.99 -10.19
N GLU A 30 -28.20 2.92 -9.91
CA GLU A 30 -29.44 2.58 -10.64
C GLU A 30 -30.49 3.69 -10.52
N ASN A 31 -30.65 4.28 -9.34
CA ASN A 31 -31.54 5.42 -9.13
C ASN A 31 -31.09 6.66 -9.92
N SER A 32 -29.80 6.92 -9.99
CA SER A 32 -29.22 8.00 -10.79
C SER A 32 -29.49 7.81 -12.30
N LEU A 33 -29.30 6.57 -12.80
CA LEU A 33 -29.60 6.23 -14.20
C LEU A 33 -31.11 6.30 -14.49
N LYS A 34 -31.97 5.85 -13.58
CA LYS A 34 -33.44 6.00 -13.68
C LYS A 34 -33.87 7.48 -13.77
N ALA A 35 -33.16 8.35 -13.09
CA ALA A 35 -33.35 9.81 -13.17
C ALA A 35 -32.71 10.43 -14.44
N ASN A 36 -32.25 9.61 -15.37
CA ASN A 36 -31.60 10.00 -16.64
C ASN A 36 -30.39 10.93 -16.44
N LYS A 37 -29.59 10.72 -15.36
CA LYS A 37 -28.35 11.46 -15.17
C LYS A 37 -27.24 10.77 -15.97
N PRO A 38 -26.66 11.45 -16.98
CA PRO A 38 -25.74 10.79 -17.91
C PRO A 38 -24.36 10.49 -17.31
N ARG A 39 -24.00 11.11 -16.19
CA ARG A 39 -22.70 10.93 -15.52
C ARG A 39 -22.93 10.61 -14.06
N ALA A 40 -22.21 9.62 -13.53
CA ALA A 40 -22.24 9.23 -12.13
C ALA A 40 -20.84 8.92 -11.63
N LEU A 41 -20.51 9.31 -10.41
CA LEU A 41 -19.25 9.05 -9.76
C LEU A 41 -19.46 8.15 -8.54
N ILE A 42 -18.69 7.07 -8.47
CA ILE A 42 -18.61 6.15 -7.34
C ILE A 42 -17.24 6.31 -6.70
N GLN A 43 -17.20 6.86 -5.50
CA GLN A 43 -15.99 6.88 -4.68
C GLN A 43 -16.02 5.70 -3.72
N MET A 44 -15.04 4.82 -3.84
CA MET A 44 -14.83 3.71 -2.90
C MET A 44 -13.35 3.55 -2.60
N ALA A 45 -13.02 3.35 -1.33
CA ALA A 45 -11.66 3.15 -0.86
C ALA A 45 -10.94 2.02 -1.63
N THR A 46 -9.63 2.10 -1.72
CA THR A 46 -8.82 0.98 -2.25
C THR A 46 -9.10 -0.25 -1.38
N GLY A 47 -9.33 -1.40 -2.02
CA GLY A 47 -9.62 -2.62 -1.27
C GLY A 47 -11.11 -2.93 -1.05
N SER A 48 -12.01 -1.97 -1.26
CA SER A 48 -13.44 -2.14 -1.00
C SER A 48 -14.23 -2.86 -2.11
N GLY A 49 -13.55 -3.48 -3.09
CA GLY A 49 -14.20 -4.26 -4.14
C GLY A 49 -14.85 -3.44 -5.26
N LYS A 50 -14.24 -2.28 -5.64
CA LYS A 50 -14.72 -1.42 -6.75
C LYS A 50 -15.02 -2.20 -8.03
N THR A 51 -14.07 -3.04 -8.48
CA THR A 51 -14.23 -3.81 -9.73
C THR A 51 -15.38 -4.81 -9.62
N PHE A 52 -15.51 -5.50 -8.49
CA PHE A 52 -16.63 -6.41 -8.26
C PHE A 52 -17.98 -5.69 -8.25
N THR A 53 -18.04 -4.50 -7.63
CA THR A 53 -19.22 -3.63 -7.67
C THR A 53 -19.57 -3.25 -9.12
N ALA A 54 -18.55 -2.90 -9.91
CA ALA A 54 -18.74 -2.55 -11.32
C ALA A 54 -19.26 -3.72 -12.14
N ILE A 55 -18.66 -4.91 -12.00
CA ILE A 55 -19.13 -6.11 -12.71
C ILE A 55 -20.60 -6.42 -12.34
N SER A 56 -20.94 -6.27 -11.06
CA SER A 56 -22.31 -6.54 -10.57
C SER A 56 -23.35 -5.60 -11.21
N PHE A 57 -23.09 -4.29 -11.27
CA PHE A 57 -24.05 -3.39 -11.93
C PHE A 57 -24.00 -3.52 -13.47
N ILE A 58 -22.85 -3.78 -14.09
CA ILE A 58 -22.74 -4.03 -15.53
C ILE A 58 -23.57 -5.25 -15.91
N TYR A 59 -23.45 -6.35 -15.16
CA TYR A 59 -24.27 -7.54 -15.40
C TYR A 59 -25.76 -7.22 -15.38
N ARG A 60 -26.23 -6.47 -14.38
CA ARG A 60 -27.63 -6.07 -14.25
C ARG A 60 -28.10 -5.17 -15.39
N LEU A 61 -27.26 -4.20 -15.79
CA LEU A 61 -27.59 -3.29 -16.90
C LEU A 61 -27.65 -4.03 -18.25
N ILE A 62 -26.79 -5.01 -18.47
CA ILE A 62 -26.88 -5.87 -19.68
C ILE A 62 -28.10 -6.78 -19.62
N LYS A 63 -28.27 -7.52 -18.51
CA LYS A 63 -29.30 -8.56 -18.39
C LYS A 63 -30.72 -8.01 -18.37
N PHE A 64 -30.96 -6.95 -17.60
CA PHE A 64 -32.29 -6.46 -17.30
C PHE A 64 -32.63 -5.13 -18.01
N ALA A 65 -31.66 -4.21 -18.14
CA ALA A 65 -31.87 -2.96 -18.83
C ALA A 65 -31.60 -3.07 -20.34
N GLY A 66 -30.92 -4.13 -20.78
CA GLY A 66 -30.67 -4.41 -22.20
C GLY A 66 -29.58 -3.52 -22.79
N ALA A 67 -28.59 -3.09 -21.98
CA ALA A 67 -27.39 -2.47 -22.50
C ALA A 67 -26.71 -3.42 -23.50
N ARG A 68 -26.38 -2.92 -24.66
CA ARG A 68 -25.85 -3.74 -25.77
C ARG A 68 -24.33 -3.90 -25.64
N ARG A 69 -23.65 -2.80 -25.40
CA ARG A 69 -22.18 -2.78 -25.27
C ARG A 69 -21.74 -1.83 -24.18
N VAL A 70 -20.84 -2.33 -23.32
CA VAL A 70 -20.22 -1.59 -22.23
C VAL A 70 -18.73 -1.48 -22.51
N LEU A 71 -18.19 -0.28 -22.42
CA LEU A 71 -16.76 -0.02 -22.46
C LEU A 71 -16.23 0.11 -21.03
N PHE A 72 -15.25 -0.71 -20.67
CA PHE A 72 -14.57 -0.65 -19.38
C PHE A 72 -13.14 -0.13 -19.59
N LEU A 73 -12.88 1.08 -19.16
CA LEU A 73 -11.58 1.73 -19.32
C LEU A 73 -10.70 1.52 -18.08
N VAL A 74 -9.48 1.12 -18.33
CA VAL A 74 -8.44 0.92 -17.33
C VAL A 74 -7.23 1.81 -17.62
N ASP A 75 -6.40 2.06 -16.58
CA ASP A 75 -5.23 2.93 -16.69
C ASP A 75 -4.07 2.28 -17.48
N ARG A 76 -3.93 0.94 -17.41
CA ARG A 76 -2.82 0.18 -18.04
C ARG A 76 -3.26 -1.18 -18.55
N GLY A 77 -2.56 -1.75 -19.51
CA GLY A 77 -2.88 -3.04 -20.12
C GLY A 77 -2.87 -4.22 -19.13
N ASN A 78 -1.96 -4.22 -18.16
CA ASN A 78 -1.93 -5.26 -17.11
C ASN A 78 -3.20 -5.24 -16.24
N LEU A 79 -3.77 -4.05 -15.96
CA LEU A 79 -5.07 -3.93 -15.29
C LEU A 79 -6.21 -4.48 -16.14
N GLY A 80 -6.13 -4.31 -17.45
CA GLY A 80 -7.10 -4.91 -18.39
C GLY A 80 -7.11 -6.44 -18.29
N ARG A 81 -5.94 -7.07 -18.21
CA ARG A 81 -5.83 -8.53 -18.01
C ARG A 81 -6.39 -8.97 -16.66
N GLN A 82 -6.15 -8.21 -15.60
CA GLN A 82 -6.70 -8.49 -14.27
C GLN A 82 -8.22 -8.33 -14.27
N THR A 83 -8.74 -7.23 -14.79
CA THR A 83 -10.19 -6.95 -14.89
C THR A 83 -10.88 -8.06 -15.69
N LYS A 84 -10.28 -8.52 -16.81
CA LYS A 84 -10.81 -9.66 -17.59
C LYS A 84 -10.94 -10.91 -16.71
N LYS A 85 -9.93 -11.25 -15.90
CA LYS A 85 -10.00 -12.39 -14.98
C LYS A 85 -11.10 -12.23 -13.94
N GLU A 86 -11.32 -11.01 -13.41
CA GLU A 86 -12.41 -10.74 -12.46
C GLU A 86 -13.79 -10.93 -13.12
N PHE A 87 -13.96 -10.51 -14.38
CA PHE A 87 -15.18 -10.83 -15.16
C PHE A 87 -15.35 -12.34 -15.36
N ASP A 88 -14.29 -13.08 -15.70
CA ASP A 88 -14.33 -14.52 -15.92
C ASP A 88 -14.63 -15.31 -14.62
N GLN A 89 -14.28 -14.76 -13.47
CA GLN A 89 -14.52 -15.37 -12.15
C GLN A 89 -15.89 -15.02 -11.56
N TYR A 90 -16.51 -13.93 -12.03
CA TYR A 90 -17.79 -13.46 -11.50
C TYR A 90 -18.89 -14.47 -11.82
N SER A 91 -19.58 -14.94 -10.77
CA SER A 91 -20.78 -15.77 -10.88
C SER A 91 -22.02 -14.96 -10.54
N SER A 92 -23.01 -14.98 -11.42
CA SER A 92 -24.24 -14.23 -11.27
C SER A 92 -25.09 -14.80 -10.13
N PRO A 93 -25.56 -14.00 -9.16
CA PRO A 93 -26.47 -14.47 -8.13
C PRO A 93 -27.87 -14.79 -8.66
N TYR A 94 -28.19 -14.45 -9.93
CA TYR A 94 -29.51 -14.66 -10.53
C TYR A 94 -29.67 -16.05 -11.14
N ASN A 95 -28.59 -16.71 -11.55
CA ASN A 95 -28.63 -18.00 -12.25
C ASN A 95 -27.40 -18.89 -12.01
N ASN A 96 -26.45 -18.45 -11.22
CA ASN A 96 -25.16 -19.11 -10.92
C ASN A 96 -24.23 -19.33 -12.12
N TYR A 97 -24.51 -18.75 -13.29
CA TYR A 97 -23.59 -18.80 -14.43
C TYR A 97 -22.46 -17.80 -14.25
N LYS A 98 -21.29 -18.14 -14.78
CA LYS A 98 -20.18 -17.18 -14.87
C LYS A 98 -20.51 -16.14 -15.93
N PHE A 99 -19.98 -14.92 -15.75
CA PHE A 99 -20.19 -13.82 -16.69
C PHE A 99 -19.80 -14.21 -18.11
N GLY A 100 -18.64 -14.88 -18.28
CA GLY A 100 -18.14 -15.32 -19.58
C GLY A 100 -18.91 -16.48 -20.23
N GLU A 101 -19.78 -17.17 -19.49
CA GLU A 101 -20.67 -18.20 -20.02
C GLU A 101 -21.92 -17.58 -20.69
N GLU A 102 -22.33 -16.40 -20.25
CA GLU A 102 -23.48 -15.69 -20.81
C GLU A 102 -23.10 -14.60 -21.82
N TYR A 103 -21.95 -13.94 -21.62
CA TYR A 103 -21.57 -12.76 -22.39
C TYR A 103 -20.10 -12.77 -22.77
N ILE A 104 -19.81 -12.38 -24.03
CA ILE A 104 -18.45 -12.22 -24.51
C ILE A 104 -17.84 -10.97 -23.87
N VAL A 105 -16.66 -11.13 -23.27
CA VAL A 105 -15.84 -10.05 -22.70
C VAL A 105 -14.53 -10.00 -23.49
N GLN A 106 -14.32 -8.94 -24.24
CA GLN A 106 -13.10 -8.69 -25.00
C GLN A 106 -12.11 -7.86 -24.18
N HIS A 107 -10.88 -8.31 -24.01
CA HIS A 107 -9.76 -7.45 -23.66
C HIS A 107 -9.05 -7.02 -24.95
N LEU A 108 -9.12 -5.73 -25.25
CA LEU A 108 -8.66 -5.17 -26.51
C LEU A 108 -7.14 -4.98 -26.48
N GLN A 109 -6.42 -5.79 -27.24
CA GLN A 109 -4.96 -5.74 -27.40
C GLN A 109 -4.53 -5.23 -28.78
N SER A 110 -5.47 -5.04 -29.70
CA SER A 110 -5.29 -4.49 -31.04
C SER A 110 -6.42 -3.52 -31.35
N ASN A 111 -6.38 -2.85 -32.49
CA ASN A 111 -7.43 -1.92 -32.90
C ASN A 111 -8.69 -2.62 -33.48
N GLN A 112 -8.82 -3.93 -33.28
CA GLN A 112 -9.97 -4.72 -33.80
C GLN A 112 -11.02 -4.91 -32.71
N LEU A 113 -12.12 -4.14 -32.81
CA LEU A 113 -13.26 -4.24 -31.91
C LEU A 113 -14.18 -5.39 -32.33
N ASP A 114 -14.46 -6.30 -31.40
CA ASP A 114 -15.48 -7.32 -31.56
C ASP A 114 -16.87 -6.74 -31.24
N LEU A 115 -17.67 -6.49 -32.26
CA LEU A 115 -19.04 -5.94 -32.11
C LEU A 115 -20.01 -6.92 -31.42
N THR A 116 -19.66 -8.19 -31.28
CA THR A 116 -20.48 -9.19 -30.56
C THR A 116 -20.15 -9.18 -29.03
N ALA A 117 -19.04 -8.60 -28.63
CA ALA A 117 -18.68 -8.48 -27.24
C ALA A 117 -19.66 -7.56 -26.49
N ARG A 118 -20.11 -8.01 -25.30
CA ARG A 118 -20.99 -7.20 -24.44
C ARG A 118 -20.17 -6.25 -23.57
N VAL A 119 -18.94 -6.63 -23.24
CA VAL A 119 -18.01 -5.79 -22.49
C VAL A 119 -16.68 -5.74 -23.26
N THR A 120 -16.21 -4.54 -23.51
CA THR A 120 -14.87 -4.29 -24.07
C THR A 120 -14.03 -3.62 -23.02
N ILE A 121 -12.93 -4.27 -22.62
CA ILE A 121 -11.94 -3.74 -21.67
C ILE A 121 -10.76 -3.21 -22.48
N CYS A 122 -10.40 -1.94 -22.30
CA CYS A 122 -9.21 -1.39 -22.94
C CYS A 122 -8.60 -0.24 -22.12
N THR A 123 -7.39 0.17 -22.49
CA THR A 123 -6.81 1.40 -21.96
C THR A 123 -7.34 2.61 -22.70
N ILE A 124 -7.32 3.78 -22.06
CA ILE A 124 -7.76 5.01 -22.69
C ILE A 124 -6.81 5.44 -23.83
N GLN A 125 -5.51 5.10 -23.71
CA GLN A 125 -4.49 5.34 -24.72
C GLN A 125 -4.82 4.55 -26.01
N ARG A 126 -5.19 3.28 -25.87
CA ARG A 126 -5.58 2.44 -27.00
C ARG A 126 -6.84 2.97 -27.67
N LEU A 127 -7.84 3.34 -26.88
CA LEU A 127 -9.08 3.91 -27.42
C LEU A 127 -8.82 5.21 -28.20
N PHE A 128 -7.98 6.10 -27.65
CA PHE A 128 -7.56 7.32 -28.37
C PHE A 128 -6.85 6.99 -29.70
N SER A 129 -5.92 6.04 -29.66
CA SER A 129 -5.16 5.61 -30.84
C SER A 129 -6.09 5.06 -31.93
N MET A 130 -7.10 4.25 -31.53
CA MET A 130 -8.13 3.72 -32.43
C MET A 130 -8.96 4.84 -33.06
N LEU A 131 -9.44 5.81 -32.26
CA LEU A 131 -10.23 6.94 -32.78
C LEU A 131 -9.43 7.79 -33.75
N LYS A 132 -8.11 7.88 -33.59
CA LYS A 132 -7.18 8.56 -34.52
C LYS A 132 -6.72 7.69 -35.69
N GLY A 133 -7.15 6.43 -35.76
CA GLY A 133 -6.74 5.50 -36.83
C GLY A 133 -5.25 5.16 -36.79
N ARG A 134 -4.63 5.18 -35.60
CA ARG A 134 -3.19 4.89 -35.38
C ARG A 134 -3.06 3.58 -34.59
N GLU A 135 -1.97 2.84 -34.79
CA GLU A 135 -1.64 1.70 -33.95
C GLU A 135 -0.88 2.14 -32.69
N LEU A 136 -1.20 1.50 -31.58
CA LEU A 136 -0.50 1.70 -30.30
C LEU A 136 0.50 0.56 -30.06
N ALA A 137 1.75 0.91 -29.78
CA ALA A 137 2.75 -0.09 -29.40
C ALA A 137 2.36 -0.77 -28.07
N PRO A 138 2.64 -2.09 -27.90
CA PRO A 138 2.30 -2.80 -26.67
C PRO A 138 2.91 -2.17 -25.42
N GLU A 139 4.12 -1.61 -25.53
CA GLU A 139 4.83 -0.94 -24.44
C GLU A 139 4.14 0.36 -23.98
N ASP A 140 3.50 1.06 -24.92
CA ASP A 140 2.74 2.29 -24.63
C ASP A 140 1.40 1.98 -23.93
N ASP A 141 0.83 0.81 -24.18
CA ASP A 141 -0.39 0.32 -23.54
C ASP A 141 -0.18 -0.05 -22.06
N GLU A 142 1.05 -0.39 -21.67
CA GLU A 142 1.42 -0.71 -20.30
C GLU A 142 1.84 0.53 -19.48
N GLN A 143 1.88 1.72 -20.08
CA GLN A 143 2.22 2.95 -19.37
C GLN A 143 1.00 3.61 -18.74
N SER A 144 1.20 4.27 -17.58
CA SER A 144 0.13 5.02 -16.90
C SER A 144 -0.13 6.36 -17.59
N VAL A 145 -1.40 6.76 -17.56
CA VAL A 145 -1.92 8.03 -18.09
C VAL A 145 -1.36 9.27 -17.36
N ASP A 146 -1.00 9.12 -16.07
CA ASP A 146 -0.56 10.24 -15.21
C ASP A 146 0.64 11.04 -15.74
N GLY A 147 1.48 10.42 -16.53
CA GLY A 147 2.66 11.10 -17.07
C GLY A 147 2.42 11.85 -18.39
N LEU A 148 1.32 11.60 -19.07
CA LEU A 148 1.03 12.16 -20.40
C LEU A 148 -0.07 13.23 -20.34
N GLY A 149 -1.09 13.06 -19.49
CA GLY A 149 -2.24 13.96 -19.41
C GLY A 149 -1.89 15.39 -19.01
N ASN A 150 -0.87 15.56 -18.16
CA ASN A 150 -0.39 16.90 -17.74
C ASN A 150 0.50 17.60 -18.76
N LEU A 151 0.86 16.91 -19.85
CA LEU A 151 1.69 17.47 -20.92
C LEU A 151 0.85 18.14 -22.03
N PHE A 152 -0.45 17.89 -22.08
CA PHE A 152 -1.34 18.41 -23.12
C PHE A 152 -2.40 19.34 -22.53
N LYS A 153 -2.17 20.64 -22.56
CA LYS A 153 -3.18 21.65 -22.19
C LYS A 153 -4.16 21.95 -23.32
N GLN A 154 -3.74 21.77 -24.57
CA GLN A 154 -4.61 21.83 -25.74
C GLN A 154 -4.56 20.47 -26.47
N PRO A 155 -5.53 19.60 -26.21
CA PRO A 155 -5.56 18.31 -26.88
C PRO A 155 -5.92 18.46 -28.37
N GLU A 156 -5.24 17.68 -29.21
CA GLU A 156 -5.70 17.53 -30.61
C GLU A 156 -7.16 17.08 -30.62
N PRO A 157 -8.07 17.79 -31.31
CA PRO A 157 -9.49 17.43 -31.35
C PRO A 157 -9.65 16.05 -31.97
N ILE A 158 -10.52 15.22 -31.40
CA ILE A 158 -10.93 13.95 -31.97
C ILE A 158 -12.04 14.25 -32.97
N ALA A 159 -11.75 14.04 -34.26
CA ALA A 159 -12.76 14.10 -35.29
C ALA A 159 -13.62 12.84 -35.28
N TYR A 160 -14.85 12.93 -35.80
CA TYR A 160 -15.73 11.78 -35.99
C TYR A 160 -15.04 10.70 -36.83
N ASN A 161 -15.03 9.47 -36.34
CA ASN A 161 -14.49 8.31 -37.04
C ASN A 161 -15.62 7.34 -37.39
N PRO A 162 -15.94 7.17 -38.70
CA PRO A 162 -17.02 6.27 -39.13
C PRO A 162 -16.82 4.79 -38.76
N ALA A 163 -15.56 4.38 -38.51
CA ALA A 163 -15.26 3.02 -38.06
C ALA A 163 -15.70 2.77 -36.59
N PHE A 164 -15.85 3.85 -35.81
CA PHE A 164 -16.30 3.82 -34.43
C PHE A 164 -17.40 4.86 -34.20
N PRO A 165 -18.64 4.57 -34.63
CA PRO A 165 -19.77 5.48 -34.45
C PRO A 165 -19.97 5.85 -32.97
N ILE A 166 -20.52 7.05 -32.74
CA ILE A 166 -20.73 7.55 -31.38
C ILE A 166 -21.68 6.66 -30.56
N GLU A 167 -22.53 5.88 -31.21
CA GLU A 167 -23.48 4.93 -30.61
C GLU A 167 -22.87 3.55 -30.34
N THR A 168 -21.56 3.38 -30.51
CA THR A 168 -20.91 2.08 -30.38
C THR A 168 -21.07 1.51 -28.96
N PHE A 169 -21.06 2.35 -27.93
CA PHE A 169 -21.23 1.94 -26.54
C PHE A 169 -22.43 2.65 -25.91
N ASP A 170 -23.23 1.92 -25.13
CA ASP A 170 -24.34 2.47 -24.35
C ASP A 170 -23.85 3.00 -22.98
N ILE A 171 -22.77 2.40 -22.44
CA ILE A 171 -22.22 2.71 -21.12
C ILE A 171 -20.70 2.69 -21.19
N ILE A 172 -20.08 3.68 -20.57
CA ILE A 172 -18.64 3.73 -20.33
C ILE A 172 -18.40 3.70 -18.82
N VAL A 173 -17.63 2.73 -18.37
CA VAL A 173 -17.12 2.67 -17.00
C VAL A 173 -15.64 2.98 -17.04
N THR A 174 -15.18 3.97 -16.31
CA THR A 174 -13.76 4.29 -16.20
C THR A 174 -13.26 4.05 -14.79
N ASP A 175 -12.31 3.12 -14.66
CA ASP A 175 -11.59 2.91 -13.41
C ASP A 175 -10.53 3.98 -13.26
N GLU A 176 -10.19 4.33 -12.01
CA GLU A 176 -9.33 5.45 -11.66
C GLU A 176 -9.74 6.75 -12.39
N ALA A 177 -11.05 7.06 -12.36
CA ALA A 177 -11.69 8.16 -13.12
C ALA A 177 -10.96 9.50 -12.98
N HIS A 178 -10.35 9.76 -11.83
CA HIS A 178 -9.56 10.97 -11.56
C HIS A 178 -8.37 11.14 -12.52
N ARG A 179 -7.91 10.09 -13.21
CA ARG A 179 -6.83 10.14 -14.20
C ARG A 179 -7.33 10.39 -15.61
N SER A 180 -8.51 9.85 -15.92
CA SER A 180 -9.06 9.83 -17.28
C SER A 180 -9.75 11.13 -17.70
N ILE A 181 -10.02 12.04 -16.75
CA ILE A 181 -10.82 13.26 -17.02
C ILE A 181 -10.00 14.47 -17.47
N TYR A 182 -8.67 14.36 -17.50
CA TYR A 182 -7.82 15.50 -17.86
C TYR A 182 -7.53 15.57 -19.36
N ASN A 183 -7.57 16.78 -19.90
CA ASN A 183 -7.06 17.15 -21.22
C ASN A 183 -7.49 16.24 -22.36
N LEU A 184 -6.54 15.57 -23.00
CA LEU A 184 -6.73 14.70 -24.17
C LEU A 184 -7.73 13.57 -23.89
N TRP A 185 -7.71 13.00 -22.70
CA TRP A 185 -8.53 11.84 -22.34
C TRP A 185 -10.00 12.19 -22.14
N ARG A 186 -10.30 13.41 -21.73
CA ARG A 186 -11.66 13.91 -21.62
C ARG A 186 -12.42 13.81 -22.94
N GLN A 187 -11.78 14.14 -24.06
CA GLN A 187 -12.40 14.06 -25.38
C GLN A 187 -12.75 12.63 -25.78
N VAL A 188 -11.93 11.65 -25.35
CA VAL A 188 -12.19 10.23 -25.58
C VAL A 188 -13.45 9.79 -24.82
N LEU A 189 -13.62 10.23 -23.58
CA LEU A 189 -14.80 9.93 -22.77
C LEU A 189 -16.06 10.61 -23.30
N GLU A 190 -15.91 11.83 -23.85
CA GLU A 190 -17.02 12.62 -24.39
C GLU A 190 -17.35 12.32 -25.89
N TYR A 191 -16.55 11.46 -26.54
CA TYR A 191 -16.73 11.10 -27.92
C TYR A 191 -18.00 10.28 -28.15
N PHE A 192 -18.34 9.35 -27.25
CA PHE A 192 -19.49 8.46 -27.41
C PHE A 192 -20.73 9.02 -26.71
N ASP A 193 -21.89 8.79 -27.33
CA ASP A 193 -23.20 9.06 -26.74
C ASP A 193 -23.59 7.93 -25.77
N ALA A 194 -22.95 7.95 -24.59
CA ALA A 194 -23.05 6.89 -23.62
C ALA A 194 -23.21 7.43 -22.19
N TYR A 195 -23.84 6.64 -21.31
CA TYR A 195 -23.78 6.91 -19.86
C TYR A 195 -22.36 6.69 -19.35
N LEU A 196 -21.85 7.67 -18.58
CA LEU A 196 -20.48 7.64 -18.07
C LEU A 196 -20.47 7.41 -16.56
N ILE A 197 -19.82 6.33 -16.12
CA ILE A 197 -19.70 5.94 -14.71
C ILE A 197 -18.23 5.97 -14.34
N GLY A 198 -17.85 6.83 -13.40
CA GLY A 198 -16.50 6.93 -12.88
C GLY A 198 -16.33 6.13 -11.57
N LEU A 199 -15.26 5.35 -11.49
CA LEU A 199 -14.83 4.68 -10.26
C LEU A 199 -13.53 5.33 -9.80
N THR A 200 -13.42 5.66 -8.52
CA THR A 200 -12.18 6.22 -7.95
C THR A 200 -12.11 6.00 -6.44
N ALA A 201 -10.90 5.90 -5.90
CA ALA A 201 -10.69 5.96 -4.45
C ALA A 201 -10.47 7.41 -3.96
N THR A 202 -9.97 8.29 -4.83
CA THR A 202 -9.46 9.62 -4.48
C THR A 202 -9.93 10.67 -5.50
N PRO A 203 -11.19 11.10 -5.45
CA PRO A 203 -11.69 12.12 -6.37
C PRO A 203 -11.06 13.48 -6.06
N SER A 204 -10.70 14.22 -7.11
CA SER A 204 -10.34 15.64 -7.03
C SER A 204 -11.57 16.54 -7.22
N LYS A 205 -11.46 17.84 -6.92
CA LYS A 205 -12.51 18.83 -7.22
C LYS A 205 -12.90 18.82 -8.71
N GLN A 206 -11.93 18.62 -9.58
CA GLN A 206 -12.14 18.54 -11.02
C GLN A 206 -12.90 17.27 -11.42
N THR A 207 -12.64 16.13 -10.73
CA THR A 207 -13.38 14.89 -10.91
C THR A 207 -14.85 15.11 -10.57
N PHE A 208 -15.17 15.72 -9.47
CA PHE A 208 -16.55 16.08 -9.09
C PHE A 208 -17.22 16.97 -10.17
N GLY A 209 -16.52 17.99 -10.63
CA GLY A 209 -17.02 18.89 -11.68
C GLY A 209 -17.33 18.15 -12.98
N PHE A 210 -16.43 17.28 -13.44
CA PHE A 210 -16.61 16.50 -14.67
C PHE A 210 -17.81 15.55 -14.62
N PHE A 211 -18.09 14.92 -13.48
CA PHE A 211 -19.24 14.06 -13.25
C PHE A 211 -20.50 14.85 -12.80
N ASN A 212 -20.58 16.14 -13.10
CA ASN A 212 -21.73 17.02 -12.82
C ASN A 212 -22.11 17.02 -11.32
N GLN A 213 -21.14 16.84 -10.43
CA GLN A 213 -21.33 16.71 -8.96
C GLN A 213 -22.26 15.53 -8.57
N ASN A 214 -22.52 14.60 -9.48
CA ASN A 214 -23.36 13.45 -9.24
C ASN A 214 -22.57 12.31 -8.58
N LEU A 215 -22.20 12.51 -7.31
CA LEU A 215 -21.57 11.51 -6.46
C LEU A 215 -22.65 10.58 -5.92
N VAL A 216 -22.71 9.34 -6.41
CA VAL A 216 -23.73 8.35 -6.03
C VAL A 216 -23.28 7.47 -4.85
N MET A 217 -21.99 7.41 -4.59
CA MET A 217 -21.43 6.71 -3.44
C MET A 217 -20.15 7.40 -2.98
N GLU A 218 -20.05 7.62 -1.67
CA GLU A 218 -18.85 8.05 -0.96
C GLU A 218 -18.52 7.04 0.12
N TYR A 219 -17.41 6.33 -0.04
CA TYR A 219 -16.96 5.29 0.87
C TYR A 219 -15.45 5.41 1.08
N GLY A 220 -15.08 6.20 2.09
CA GLY A 220 -13.70 6.51 2.41
C GLY A 220 -12.97 5.37 3.15
N HIS A 221 -11.64 5.51 3.29
CA HIS A 221 -10.81 4.53 4.01
C HIS A 221 -11.24 4.32 5.46
N GLN A 222 -11.56 5.42 6.18
CA GLN A 222 -12.00 5.33 7.58
C GLN A 222 -13.28 4.51 7.74
N GLN A 223 -14.24 4.70 6.82
CA GLN A 223 -15.45 3.91 6.82
C GLN A 223 -15.18 2.45 6.47
N ALA A 224 -14.31 2.18 5.51
CA ALA A 224 -13.90 0.83 5.15
C ALA A 224 -13.19 0.09 6.31
N VAL A 225 -12.47 0.81 7.15
CA VAL A 225 -11.88 0.27 8.39
C VAL A 225 -12.97 0.01 9.43
N ALA A 226 -13.90 0.96 9.65
CA ALA A 226 -15.00 0.78 10.59
C ALA A 226 -15.91 -0.41 10.22
N ASP A 227 -16.09 -0.65 8.93
CA ASP A 227 -16.89 -1.78 8.41
C ASP A 227 -16.09 -3.11 8.35
N GLY A 228 -14.81 -3.12 8.78
CA GLY A 228 -13.95 -4.31 8.74
C GLY A 228 -13.59 -4.78 7.31
N VAL A 229 -13.68 -3.91 6.32
CA VAL A 229 -13.32 -4.17 4.91
C VAL A 229 -11.83 -3.92 4.66
N ASN A 230 -11.25 -2.95 5.36
CA ASN A 230 -9.84 -2.60 5.34
C ASN A 230 -9.26 -2.63 6.75
N VAL A 231 -7.94 -2.76 6.85
CA VAL A 231 -7.22 -2.55 8.12
C VAL A 231 -6.69 -1.11 8.20
N ASN A 232 -6.52 -0.62 9.42
CA ASN A 232 -5.91 0.67 9.70
C ASN A 232 -4.38 0.60 9.53
N TYR A 233 -3.70 1.73 9.68
CA TYR A 233 -2.24 1.79 9.60
C TYR A 233 -1.65 2.73 10.64
N ASP A 234 -0.41 2.45 11.01
CA ASP A 234 0.45 3.32 11.79
C ASP A 234 1.66 3.74 10.98
N VAL A 235 2.26 4.88 11.34
CA VAL A 235 3.44 5.40 10.66
C VAL A 235 4.61 5.31 11.63
N TYR A 236 5.62 4.52 11.27
CA TYR A 236 6.90 4.43 11.92
C TYR A 236 7.95 5.20 11.12
N ARG A 237 8.67 6.11 11.74
CA ARG A 237 9.65 6.97 11.08
C ARG A 237 11.06 6.47 11.30
N ILE A 238 11.86 6.49 10.25
CA ILE A 238 13.30 6.29 10.31
C ILE A 238 13.95 7.48 9.62
N ARG A 239 14.49 8.42 10.40
CA ARG A 239 15.15 9.62 9.89
C ARG A 239 16.63 9.55 10.10
N THR A 240 17.38 9.89 9.07
CA THR A 240 18.84 9.94 9.11
C THR A 240 19.34 11.33 8.73
N ARG A 241 20.54 11.68 9.15
CA ARG A 241 21.13 13.00 8.85
C ARG A 241 21.23 13.23 7.34
N VAL A 242 21.67 12.23 6.58
CA VAL A 242 21.82 12.33 5.13
C VAL A 242 20.46 12.46 4.45
N SER A 243 19.42 11.78 4.93
CA SER A 243 18.08 11.89 4.37
C SER A 243 17.42 13.26 4.60
N GLU A 244 17.82 14.01 5.63
CA GLU A 244 17.26 15.33 5.93
C GLU A 244 18.09 16.49 5.42
N GLN A 245 19.41 16.39 5.50
CA GLN A 245 20.31 17.52 5.27
C GLN A 245 21.21 17.34 4.04
N GLY A 246 21.28 16.12 3.48
CA GLY A 246 22.30 15.81 2.49
C GLY A 246 23.67 15.61 3.13
N SER A 247 24.73 15.71 2.35
CA SER A 247 26.10 15.60 2.85
C SER A 247 27.12 16.30 1.94
N GLN A 248 28.37 16.33 2.42
CA GLN A 248 29.51 16.85 1.68
C GLN A 248 30.66 15.83 1.74
N VAL A 249 31.27 15.57 0.59
CA VAL A 249 32.50 14.78 0.46
C VAL A 249 33.62 15.74 0.09
N GLU A 250 34.68 15.77 0.88
CA GLU A 250 35.84 16.64 0.65
C GLU A 250 36.68 16.16 -0.55
N ALA A 251 37.39 17.10 -1.18
CA ALA A 251 38.36 16.78 -2.23
C ALA A 251 39.43 15.82 -1.71
N GLY A 252 39.96 14.98 -2.60
CA GLY A 252 40.96 13.95 -2.25
C GLY A 252 40.35 12.60 -1.87
N TYR A 253 39.03 12.50 -1.66
CA TYR A 253 38.35 11.23 -1.49
C TYR A 253 37.91 10.63 -2.82
N SER A 254 37.99 9.31 -2.93
CA SER A 254 37.53 8.59 -4.12
C SER A 254 36.05 8.26 -4.01
N VAL A 255 35.28 8.68 -5.03
CA VAL A 255 33.86 8.34 -5.20
C VAL A 255 33.66 7.47 -6.43
N GLY A 256 32.61 6.66 -6.44
CA GLY A 256 32.25 5.84 -7.57
C GLY A 256 31.39 6.59 -8.57
N TYR A 257 31.80 6.62 -9.84
CA TYR A 257 30.95 7.07 -10.94
C TYR A 257 30.35 5.84 -11.63
N ARG A 258 29.07 5.63 -11.50
CA ARG A 258 28.35 4.49 -12.05
C ARG A 258 27.59 4.88 -13.31
N ASP A 259 27.86 4.19 -14.40
CA ASP A 259 27.06 4.29 -15.62
C ASP A 259 25.68 3.66 -15.38
N ARG A 260 24.61 4.41 -15.61
CA ARG A 260 23.23 3.99 -15.29
C ARG A 260 22.72 2.87 -16.20
N LEU A 261 23.23 2.77 -17.41
CA LEU A 261 22.80 1.76 -18.37
C LEU A 261 23.59 0.47 -18.22
N THR A 262 24.93 0.57 -18.23
CA THR A 262 25.84 -0.61 -18.18
C THR A 262 26.12 -1.05 -16.76
N ARG A 263 25.79 -0.22 -15.76
CA ARG A 263 26.04 -0.42 -14.32
C ARG A 263 27.52 -0.57 -13.94
N LYS A 264 28.44 -0.31 -14.87
CA LYS A 264 29.87 -0.29 -14.56
C LYS A 264 30.20 0.92 -13.71
N THR A 265 30.97 0.68 -12.65
CA THR A 265 31.46 1.74 -11.76
C THR A 265 32.95 1.96 -12.02
N ARG A 266 33.36 3.22 -12.18
CA ARG A 266 34.75 3.65 -12.12
C ARG A 266 34.96 4.46 -10.84
N TRP A 267 36.07 4.28 -10.20
CA TRP A 267 36.45 5.04 -9.03
C TRP A 267 37.36 6.19 -9.43
N GLN A 268 37.07 7.36 -8.95
CA GLN A 268 37.85 8.56 -9.24
C GLN A 268 37.96 9.42 -7.99
N GLU A 269 39.14 9.95 -7.73
CA GLU A 269 39.38 10.93 -6.68
C GLU A 269 38.73 12.26 -7.05
N LEU A 270 38.11 12.91 -6.07
CA LEU A 270 37.50 14.22 -6.24
C LEU A 270 38.55 15.31 -6.25
N ASP A 271 38.58 16.11 -7.31
CA ASP A 271 39.47 17.29 -7.44
C ASP A 271 38.96 18.48 -6.61
N GLU A 272 37.65 18.53 -6.31
CA GLU A 272 36.97 19.57 -5.55
C GLU A 272 35.97 18.96 -4.58
N ASP A 273 35.61 19.72 -3.52
CA ASP A 273 34.58 19.31 -2.58
C ASP A 273 33.24 19.10 -3.30
N MET A 274 32.61 17.96 -3.06
CA MET A 274 31.28 17.64 -3.58
C MET A 274 30.25 17.75 -2.47
N ALA A 275 29.33 18.73 -2.56
CA ALA A 275 28.18 18.83 -1.67
C ALA A 275 26.91 18.43 -2.41
N TYR A 276 25.99 17.76 -1.72
CA TYR A 276 24.68 17.43 -2.22
C TYR A 276 23.62 17.57 -1.13
N ASP A 277 22.42 18.01 -1.53
CA ASP A 277 21.28 18.14 -0.66
C ASP A 277 20.45 16.84 -0.62
N ALA A 278 19.47 16.78 0.27
CA ALA A 278 18.57 15.63 0.41
C ALA A 278 17.80 15.31 -0.89
N ASP A 279 17.53 16.31 -1.74
CA ASP A 279 16.85 16.13 -3.03
C ASP A 279 17.74 15.45 -4.08
N ALA A 280 19.07 15.60 -3.98
CA ALA A 280 20.04 14.94 -4.85
C ALA A 280 20.30 13.48 -4.43
N LEU A 281 20.04 13.15 -3.16
CA LEU A 281 20.15 11.79 -2.64
C LEU A 281 19.35 10.81 -3.51
N ASP A 282 19.96 9.68 -3.88
CA ASP A 282 19.43 8.61 -4.73
C ASP A 282 19.05 9.00 -6.18
N ARG A 283 19.08 10.27 -6.55
CA ARG A 283 18.88 10.72 -7.94
C ARG A 283 20.21 10.82 -8.68
N ALA A 284 21.10 11.67 -8.17
CA ALA A 284 22.41 11.92 -8.70
C ALA A 284 23.51 11.26 -7.86
N VAL A 285 23.26 11.11 -6.56
CA VAL A 285 24.18 10.52 -5.59
C VAL A 285 23.49 9.35 -4.89
N GLN A 286 24.12 8.19 -4.82
CA GLN A 286 23.73 7.06 -3.96
C GLN A 286 24.67 7.00 -2.77
N THR A 287 24.12 6.88 -1.58
CA THR A 287 24.88 6.72 -0.33
C THR A 287 24.56 5.36 0.27
N PRO A 288 25.36 4.32 -0.01
CA PRO A 288 25.11 2.97 0.51
C PRO A 288 25.03 2.91 2.03
N ASP A 289 25.77 3.78 2.74
CA ASP A 289 25.73 3.84 4.20
C ASP A 289 24.38 4.35 4.73
N GLN A 290 23.75 5.30 4.03
CA GLN A 290 22.39 5.76 4.38
C GLN A 290 21.37 4.61 4.24
N ILE A 291 21.41 3.88 3.11
CA ILE A 291 20.54 2.72 2.89
C ILE A 291 20.78 1.67 3.98
N ARG A 292 22.04 1.42 4.32
CA ARG A 292 22.45 0.46 5.36
C ARG A 292 21.96 0.88 6.75
N THR A 293 22.10 2.16 7.09
CA THR A 293 21.60 2.71 8.37
C THR A 293 20.10 2.53 8.51
N VAL A 294 19.33 2.82 7.44
CA VAL A 294 17.87 2.62 7.41
C VAL A 294 17.51 1.14 7.53
N VAL A 295 18.15 0.27 6.75
CA VAL A 295 17.85 -1.18 6.75
C VAL A 295 18.23 -1.82 8.09
N ARG A 296 19.37 -1.46 8.65
CA ARG A 296 19.82 -1.94 9.97
C ARG A 296 18.86 -1.49 11.07
N THR A 297 18.47 -0.23 11.07
CA THR A 297 17.49 0.31 12.02
C THR A 297 16.15 -0.43 11.89
N PHE A 298 15.67 -0.63 10.66
CA PHE A 298 14.46 -1.40 10.42
C PHE A 298 14.55 -2.82 10.97
N ARG A 299 15.65 -3.54 10.69
CA ARG A 299 15.89 -4.89 11.23
C ARG A 299 15.87 -4.90 12.77
N ASP A 300 16.60 -3.99 13.39
CA ASP A 300 16.79 -3.96 14.84
C ASP A 300 15.51 -3.55 15.58
N ARG A 301 14.65 -2.72 14.94
CA ARG A 301 13.38 -2.25 15.50
C ARG A 301 12.18 -3.08 15.10
N LEU A 302 12.35 -4.01 14.16
CA LEU A 302 11.23 -4.77 13.60
C LEU A 302 10.44 -5.55 14.65
N HIS A 303 11.14 -6.30 15.49
CA HIS A 303 10.56 -7.20 16.48
C HIS A 303 10.39 -6.58 17.87
N THR A 304 10.95 -5.40 18.10
CA THR A 304 10.87 -4.67 19.37
C THR A 304 9.84 -3.54 19.35
N ASP A 305 9.76 -2.82 18.24
CA ASP A 305 8.95 -1.59 18.13
C ASP A 305 7.83 -1.75 17.09
N ILE A 306 8.15 -2.19 15.87
CA ILE A 306 7.21 -2.17 14.73
C ILE A 306 6.20 -3.31 14.84
N PHE A 307 6.67 -4.53 15.09
CA PHE A 307 5.84 -5.72 15.34
C PHE A 307 6.36 -6.48 16.57
N PRO A 308 6.10 -5.98 17.77
CA PRO A 308 6.53 -6.63 19.02
C PRO A 308 5.98 -8.05 19.13
N GLY A 309 6.84 -8.98 19.53
CA GLY A 309 6.47 -10.38 19.74
C GLY A 309 6.39 -11.24 18.48
N ARG A 310 6.69 -10.69 17.30
CA ARG A 310 6.85 -11.47 16.06
C ARG A 310 8.30 -11.97 15.96
N THR A 311 8.47 -13.15 15.40
CA THR A 311 9.77 -13.77 15.13
C THR A 311 10.11 -13.81 13.65
N GLU A 312 9.07 -13.83 12.82
CA GLU A 312 9.18 -13.79 11.37
C GLU A 312 9.12 -12.35 10.86
N VAL A 313 9.88 -12.08 9.81
CA VAL A 313 9.77 -10.78 9.12
C VAL A 313 8.42 -10.72 8.41
N PRO A 314 7.52 -9.79 8.73
CA PRO A 314 6.26 -9.62 8.02
C PRO A 314 6.45 -9.36 6.52
N LYS A 315 5.47 -9.69 5.68
CA LYS A 315 5.53 -9.36 4.26
C LYS A 315 5.68 -7.86 4.07
N THR A 316 6.83 -7.44 3.58
CA THR A 316 7.24 -6.04 3.47
C THR A 316 7.35 -5.63 2.00
N LEU A 317 6.66 -4.55 1.63
CA LEU A 317 6.76 -3.93 0.31
C LEU A 317 7.55 -2.63 0.41
N VAL A 318 8.71 -2.56 -0.26
CA VAL A 318 9.59 -1.40 -0.24
C VAL A 318 9.49 -0.64 -1.56
N PHE A 319 9.25 0.66 -1.51
CA PHE A 319 9.23 1.54 -2.66
C PHE A 319 10.56 2.29 -2.82
N ALA A 320 11.27 1.98 -3.90
CA ALA A 320 12.54 2.59 -4.30
C ALA A 320 12.35 3.70 -5.34
N LYS A 321 13.33 4.58 -5.52
CA LYS A 321 13.31 5.67 -6.51
C LYS A 321 13.42 5.20 -7.94
N ASP A 322 14.39 4.33 -8.19
CA ASP A 322 14.69 3.76 -9.50
C ASP A 322 15.18 2.30 -9.37
N ASP A 323 15.42 1.66 -10.49
CA ASP A 323 15.84 0.25 -10.57
C ASP A 323 17.21 0.00 -9.91
N ASN A 324 18.14 0.95 -10.00
CA ASN A 324 19.45 0.84 -9.35
C ASN A 324 19.36 0.96 -7.84
N HIS A 325 18.52 1.89 -7.36
CA HIS A 325 18.23 2.03 -5.94
C HIS A 325 17.56 0.76 -5.39
N ALA A 326 16.59 0.20 -6.13
CA ALA A 326 15.93 -1.06 -5.75
C ALA A 326 16.92 -2.23 -5.63
N GLU A 327 17.88 -2.32 -6.56
CA GLU A 327 18.93 -3.35 -6.54
C GLU A 327 19.84 -3.21 -5.32
N LYS A 328 20.26 -1.97 -4.99
CA LYS A 328 21.13 -1.73 -3.85
C LYS A 328 20.42 -1.97 -2.51
N ILE A 329 19.12 -1.63 -2.43
CA ILE A 329 18.31 -1.96 -1.26
C ILE A 329 18.23 -3.47 -1.05
N VAL A 330 17.98 -4.26 -2.11
CA VAL A 330 17.90 -5.72 -2.03
C VAL A 330 19.23 -6.32 -1.56
N GLU A 331 20.35 -5.85 -2.11
CA GLU A 331 21.70 -6.28 -1.70
C GLU A 331 21.92 -6.06 -0.20
N ILE A 332 21.68 -4.83 0.28
CA ILE A 332 21.87 -4.45 1.69
C ILE A 332 20.88 -5.19 2.61
N LEU A 333 19.62 -5.40 2.18
CA LEU A 333 18.65 -6.18 2.95
C LEU A 333 19.16 -7.61 3.18
N ARG A 334 19.70 -8.26 2.15
CA ARG A 334 20.24 -9.63 2.27
C ARG A 334 21.45 -9.68 3.20
N GLU A 335 22.35 -8.71 3.08
CA GLU A 335 23.52 -8.57 3.94
C GLU A 335 23.13 -8.36 5.41
N GLU A 336 22.33 -7.35 5.71
CA GLU A 336 22.01 -6.96 7.08
C GLU A 336 21.12 -7.99 7.80
N PHE A 337 20.23 -8.69 7.09
CA PHE A 337 19.46 -9.78 7.67
C PHE A 337 20.20 -11.12 7.67
N GLY A 338 21.37 -11.23 7.02
CA GLY A 338 22.13 -12.46 6.90
C GLY A 338 21.34 -13.57 6.20
N LYS A 339 20.51 -13.23 5.21
CA LYS A 339 19.60 -14.14 4.51
C LYS A 339 19.97 -14.28 3.03
N GLY A 340 19.62 -15.44 2.44
CA GLY A 340 19.89 -15.75 1.05
C GLY A 340 19.05 -14.97 0.03
N ASN A 341 19.26 -15.28 -1.24
CA ASN A 341 18.66 -14.55 -2.36
C ASN A 341 17.12 -14.56 -2.35
N ASP A 342 16.49 -15.62 -1.85
CA ASP A 342 15.04 -15.74 -1.83
C ASP A 342 14.37 -14.83 -0.81
N PHE A 343 15.10 -14.33 0.19
CA PHE A 343 14.57 -13.52 1.27
C PHE A 343 14.04 -12.16 0.80
N ALA A 344 14.81 -11.45 -0.01
CA ALA A 344 14.46 -10.16 -0.59
C ALA A 344 14.62 -10.19 -2.10
N GLN A 345 13.62 -9.72 -2.84
CA GLN A 345 13.58 -9.74 -4.30
C GLN A 345 13.27 -8.36 -4.87
N LYS A 346 13.97 -8.00 -5.94
CA LYS A 346 13.63 -6.85 -6.78
C LYS A 346 12.52 -7.25 -7.74
N ILE A 347 11.43 -6.49 -7.77
CA ILE A 347 10.29 -6.70 -8.67
C ILE A 347 10.05 -5.42 -9.46
N THR A 348 10.67 -5.32 -10.62
CA THR A 348 10.58 -4.20 -11.55
C THR A 348 10.47 -4.71 -12.98
N TYR A 349 10.13 -3.87 -13.95
CA TYR A 349 10.09 -4.23 -15.36
C TYR A 349 11.46 -4.65 -15.92
N ARG A 350 12.57 -4.38 -15.19
CA ARG A 350 13.93 -4.75 -15.56
C ARG A 350 14.48 -5.91 -14.74
N THR A 351 13.62 -6.66 -14.07
CA THR A 351 14.03 -7.86 -13.35
C THR A 351 14.52 -8.92 -14.34
N THR A 352 15.69 -9.49 -14.08
CA THR A 352 16.31 -10.54 -14.88
C THR A 352 16.18 -11.89 -14.19
N GLY A 353 16.03 -12.97 -14.97
CA GLY A 353 15.96 -14.34 -14.47
C GLY A 353 14.54 -14.87 -14.34
N GLU A 354 13.71 -14.33 -13.45
CA GLU A 354 12.30 -14.70 -13.31
C GLU A 354 11.37 -13.58 -13.83
N THR A 355 10.17 -13.96 -14.30
CA THR A 355 9.20 -12.96 -14.72
C THR A 355 8.64 -12.21 -13.50
N PRO A 356 8.35 -10.90 -13.62
CA PRO A 356 7.76 -10.13 -12.54
C PRO A 356 6.45 -10.73 -12.00
N GLU A 357 5.61 -11.29 -12.86
CA GLU A 357 4.35 -11.92 -12.49
C GLU A 357 4.56 -13.14 -11.59
N ARG A 358 5.60 -13.93 -11.85
CA ARG A 358 5.96 -15.09 -11.04
C ARG A 358 6.46 -14.66 -9.67
N LEU A 359 7.30 -13.64 -9.61
CA LEU A 359 7.79 -13.08 -8.34
C LEU A 359 6.65 -12.45 -7.51
N ILE A 360 5.71 -11.76 -8.15
CA ILE A 360 4.51 -11.22 -7.49
C ILE A 360 3.65 -12.36 -6.95
N SER A 361 3.45 -13.42 -7.73
CA SER A 361 2.70 -14.60 -7.29
C SER A 361 3.37 -15.29 -6.09
N ALA A 362 4.69 -15.44 -6.12
CA ALA A 362 5.46 -15.98 -5.01
C ALA A 362 5.38 -15.08 -3.77
N PHE A 363 5.51 -13.76 -3.93
CA PHE A 363 5.38 -12.81 -2.82
C PHE A 363 4.00 -12.84 -2.16
N ARG A 364 2.95 -13.10 -2.94
CA ARG A 364 1.57 -13.22 -2.46
C ARG A 364 1.29 -14.54 -1.73
N ASN A 365 1.76 -15.67 -2.28
CA ASN A 365 1.24 -16.99 -1.94
C ASN A 365 2.27 -17.90 -1.27
N SER A 366 3.55 -17.52 -1.21
CA SER A 366 4.62 -18.35 -0.67
C SER A 366 5.28 -17.69 0.54
N TYR A 367 6.00 -18.47 1.35
CA TYR A 367 6.78 -17.94 2.46
C TYR A 367 7.84 -16.94 1.98
N PHE A 368 8.61 -17.27 0.95
CA PHE A 368 9.54 -16.38 0.29
C PHE A 368 8.96 -15.78 -1.01
N PRO A 369 9.39 -14.56 -1.40
CA PRO A 369 10.23 -13.62 -0.64
C PRO A 369 9.49 -12.99 0.54
N ARG A 370 10.23 -12.60 1.60
CA ARG A 370 9.69 -11.84 2.73
C ARG A 370 9.56 -10.36 2.38
N ILE A 371 10.54 -9.84 1.64
CA ILE A 371 10.60 -8.43 1.24
C ILE A 371 10.62 -8.32 -0.28
N ALA A 372 9.72 -7.52 -0.83
CA ALA A 372 9.70 -7.14 -2.24
C ALA A 372 10.08 -5.67 -2.39
N VAL A 373 11.07 -5.38 -3.23
CA VAL A 373 11.50 -4.01 -3.54
C VAL A 373 11.08 -3.66 -4.95
N THR A 374 10.31 -2.59 -5.10
CA THR A 374 9.75 -2.15 -6.38
C THR A 374 9.91 -0.65 -6.58
N VAL A 375 9.78 -0.19 -7.82
CA VAL A 375 9.75 1.25 -8.15
C VAL A 375 8.30 1.72 -8.29
N ASP A 376 7.51 1.09 -9.15
CA ASP A 376 6.13 1.45 -9.45
C ASP A 376 5.25 0.26 -9.89
N MET A 377 5.86 -0.87 -10.21
CA MET A 377 5.16 -2.01 -10.80
C MET A 377 4.07 -2.58 -9.89
N ILE A 378 4.32 -2.64 -8.59
CA ILE A 378 3.37 -3.13 -7.58
C ILE A 378 2.49 -1.99 -7.04
N ALA A 379 2.74 -0.73 -7.42
CA ALA A 379 1.97 0.40 -6.94
C ALA A 379 0.52 0.42 -7.44
N THR A 380 0.26 -0.15 -8.61
CA THR A 380 -1.07 -0.17 -9.24
C THR A 380 -1.49 -1.60 -9.63
N GLY A 381 -2.76 -1.91 -9.42
CA GLY A 381 -3.43 -3.08 -9.99
C GLY A 381 -3.12 -4.45 -9.39
N THR A 382 -2.17 -4.60 -8.49
CA THR A 382 -1.81 -5.90 -7.94
C THR A 382 -2.42 -6.10 -6.57
N ASP A 383 -3.23 -7.14 -6.37
CA ASP A 383 -3.81 -7.50 -5.07
C ASP A 383 -2.88 -8.42 -4.30
N ILE A 384 -2.20 -7.90 -3.26
CA ILE A 384 -1.30 -8.65 -2.38
C ILE A 384 -1.78 -8.47 -0.94
N LYS A 385 -2.69 -9.33 -0.51
CA LYS A 385 -3.34 -9.25 0.80
C LYS A 385 -2.39 -9.39 2.00
N PRO A 386 -1.34 -10.26 1.98
CA PRO A 386 -0.49 -10.49 3.15
C PRO A 386 0.53 -9.38 3.45
N VAL A 387 0.53 -8.26 2.74
CA VAL A 387 1.44 -7.14 3.04
C VAL A 387 1.08 -6.51 4.38
N GLU A 388 2.01 -6.55 5.33
CA GLU A 388 1.87 -5.98 6.68
C GLU A 388 2.75 -4.73 6.86
N ILE A 389 3.76 -4.52 6.01
CA ILE A 389 4.63 -3.34 6.03
C ILE A 389 4.72 -2.73 4.63
N VAL A 390 4.54 -1.41 4.55
CA VAL A 390 4.80 -0.61 3.35
C VAL A 390 5.91 0.39 3.69
N MET A 391 7.09 0.21 3.12
CA MET A 391 8.27 1.03 3.41
C MET A 391 8.57 2.01 2.27
N PHE A 392 8.66 3.28 2.59
CA PHE A 392 8.97 4.32 1.63
C PHE A 392 10.43 4.76 1.75
N MET A 393 11.23 4.37 0.75
CA MET A 393 12.59 4.86 0.54
C MET A 393 12.66 5.81 -0.66
N ARG A 394 11.53 6.40 -1.02
CA ARG A 394 11.39 7.44 -2.06
C ARG A 394 10.36 8.48 -1.66
N ALA A 395 10.62 9.74 -1.99
CA ALA A 395 9.63 10.80 -1.87
C ALA A 395 8.51 10.63 -2.91
N VAL A 396 7.27 10.85 -2.50
CA VAL A 396 6.07 10.82 -3.35
C VAL A 396 5.31 12.12 -3.18
N LYS A 397 5.31 12.95 -4.21
CA LYS A 397 4.66 14.28 -4.19
C LYS A 397 3.17 14.21 -4.54
N SER A 398 2.76 13.24 -5.38
CA SER A 398 1.36 13.06 -5.78
C SER A 398 0.57 12.36 -4.69
N ARG A 399 -0.51 12.98 -4.21
CA ARG A 399 -1.44 12.39 -3.25
C ARG A 399 -2.04 11.08 -3.75
N ASN A 400 -2.50 11.06 -4.99
CA ASN A 400 -3.11 9.88 -5.57
C ASN A 400 -2.14 8.70 -5.64
N PHE A 401 -0.89 8.95 -6.04
CA PHE A 401 0.12 7.91 -6.13
C PHE A 401 0.53 7.39 -4.73
N PHE A 402 0.63 8.29 -3.75
CA PHE A 402 0.84 7.91 -2.35
C PHE A 402 -0.30 7.02 -1.82
N GLU A 403 -1.57 7.42 -2.05
CA GLU A 403 -2.73 6.64 -1.62
C GLU A 403 -2.78 5.24 -2.27
N GLN A 404 -2.35 5.10 -3.52
CA GLN A 404 -2.26 3.81 -4.18
C GLN A 404 -1.16 2.92 -3.59
N MET A 405 0.01 3.49 -3.30
CA MET A 405 1.11 2.78 -2.65
C MET A 405 0.70 2.33 -1.24
N LYS A 406 0.16 3.25 -0.44
CA LYS A 406 -0.38 2.99 0.90
C LYS A 406 -1.48 1.91 0.84
N GLY A 407 -2.34 1.99 -0.17
CA GLY A 407 -3.43 1.05 -0.43
C GLY A 407 -3.02 -0.41 -0.62
N ARG A 408 -1.71 -0.70 -0.74
CA ARG A 408 -1.20 -2.09 -0.79
C ARG A 408 -1.23 -2.75 0.59
N GLY A 409 -1.14 -1.98 1.66
CA GLY A 409 -1.20 -2.49 3.04
C GLY A 409 -2.61 -2.67 3.59
N VAL A 410 -3.62 -1.97 3.07
CA VAL A 410 -4.96 -1.90 3.70
C VAL A 410 -5.80 -3.18 3.61
N ARG A 411 -5.41 -4.15 2.80
CA ARG A 411 -6.21 -5.35 2.52
C ARG A 411 -6.33 -6.25 3.74
N ILE A 412 -7.55 -6.70 4.02
CA ILE A 412 -7.79 -7.79 4.97
C ILE A 412 -7.39 -9.13 4.36
N ILE A 413 -7.04 -10.06 5.20
CA ILE A 413 -6.71 -11.44 4.84
C ILE A 413 -7.22 -12.38 5.93
N PRO A 414 -7.83 -13.54 5.59
CA PRO A 414 -8.16 -14.54 6.58
C PRO A 414 -6.92 -14.98 7.38
N PRO A 415 -7.04 -15.20 8.70
CA PRO A 415 -5.92 -15.63 9.53
C PRO A 415 -5.19 -16.88 9.00
N THR A 416 -5.93 -17.85 8.50
CA THR A 416 -5.38 -19.09 7.91
C THR A 416 -4.51 -18.81 6.69
N ASP A 417 -4.94 -17.90 5.81
CA ASP A 417 -4.20 -17.53 4.60
C ASP A 417 -2.95 -16.71 4.94
N LEU A 418 -3.04 -15.85 5.96
CA LEU A 418 -1.89 -15.11 6.46
C LEU A 418 -0.86 -16.05 7.07
N GLN A 419 -1.27 -17.00 7.91
CA GLN A 419 -0.40 -18.00 8.54
C GLN A 419 0.27 -18.92 7.51
N ALA A 420 -0.38 -19.20 6.40
CA ALA A 420 0.21 -19.98 5.31
C ALA A 420 1.48 -19.33 4.73
N VAL A 421 1.56 -18.00 4.74
CA VAL A 421 2.71 -17.24 4.22
C VAL A 421 3.56 -16.61 5.33
N THR A 422 3.02 -16.42 6.52
CA THR A 422 3.72 -15.86 7.69
C THR A 422 3.28 -16.65 8.95
N PRO A 423 3.98 -17.74 9.29
CA PRO A 423 3.51 -18.72 10.26
C PRO A 423 3.22 -18.21 11.67
N ASP A 424 3.94 -17.18 12.12
CA ASP A 424 3.76 -16.56 13.44
C ASP A 424 2.68 -15.47 13.50
N ALA A 425 2.10 -15.09 12.34
CA ALA A 425 1.03 -14.12 12.28
C ALA A 425 -0.30 -14.74 12.71
N ARG A 426 -1.03 -14.12 13.62
CA ARG A 426 -2.37 -14.57 14.03
C ARG A 426 -3.48 -13.99 13.16
N ALA A 427 -3.43 -12.69 12.99
CA ALA A 427 -4.35 -11.91 12.19
C ALA A 427 -3.63 -10.67 11.68
N LYS A 428 -4.14 -10.06 10.62
CA LYS A 428 -3.73 -8.76 10.14
C LYS A 428 -4.78 -7.74 10.60
N ASP A 429 -4.53 -7.12 11.73
CA ASP A 429 -5.38 -6.10 12.34
C ASP A 429 -5.01 -4.68 11.93
N HIS A 430 -3.75 -4.47 11.55
CA HIS A 430 -3.22 -3.22 10.99
C HIS A 430 -2.05 -3.51 10.05
N PHE A 431 -1.54 -2.49 9.39
CA PHE A 431 -0.24 -2.51 8.73
C PHE A 431 0.57 -1.29 9.14
N VAL A 432 1.89 -1.34 8.94
CA VAL A 432 2.77 -0.24 9.30
C VAL A 432 3.37 0.37 8.04
N ILE A 433 3.30 1.70 7.95
CA ILE A 433 4.06 2.49 6.99
C ILE A 433 5.39 2.83 7.63
N VAL A 434 6.49 2.34 7.07
CA VAL A 434 7.84 2.76 7.47
C VAL A 434 8.28 3.91 6.56
N ASP A 435 8.31 5.11 7.11
CA ASP A 435 8.64 6.34 6.39
C ASP A 435 10.09 6.73 6.61
N CYS A 436 10.93 6.54 5.58
CA CYS A 436 12.37 6.82 5.63
C CYS A 436 12.77 8.16 5.00
N VAL A 437 11.80 8.91 4.43
CA VAL A 437 12.05 10.13 3.66
C VAL A 437 11.06 11.26 3.95
N GLY A 438 10.28 11.16 5.04
CA GLY A 438 9.29 12.16 5.42
C GLY A 438 8.08 12.21 4.47
N VAL A 439 7.78 11.13 3.75
CA VAL A 439 6.71 11.11 2.75
C VAL A 439 5.33 11.34 3.37
N CYS A 440 5.12 10.93 4.61
CA CYS A 440 3.83 11.09 5.29
C CYS A 440 3.58 12.51 5.81
N GLU A 441 4.60 13.35 5.91
CA GLU A 441 4.52 14.73 6.44
C GLU A 441 4.49 15.78 5.35
N GLN A 442 4.95 15.43 4.15
CA GLN A 442 4.97 16.37 3.03
C GLN A 442 3.55 16.70 2.58
N ASP A 443 3.28 17.99 2.34
CA ASP A 443 2.03 18.42 1.73
C ASP A 443 1.84 17.74 0.38
N LYS A 444 0.75 17.02 0.24
CA LYS A 444 0.37 16.34 -1.01
C LYS A 444 -0.47 17.29 -1.84
N THR A 445 0.01 17.61 -3.02
CA THR A 445 -0.70 18.49 -3.94
C THR A 445 -1.81 17.76 -4.67
N ASP A 446 -3.02 18.32 -4.62
CA ASP A 446 -4.17 17.88 -5.42
C ASP A 446 -4.11 18.41 -6.87
N SER A 447 -3.31 19.46 -7.12
CA SER A 447 -3.04 20.02 -8.43
C SER A 447 -1.56 19.86 -8.75
N ALA A 448 -1.26 19.56 -10.03
CA ALA A 448 0.11 19.56 -10.50
C ALA A 448 0.75 20.94 -10.22
N PRO A 449 1.89 21.02 -9.52
CA PRO A 449 2.57 22.30 -9.34
C PRO A 449 2.95 22.86 -10.71
N MET A 450 3.09 24.18 -10.82
CA MET A 450 3.67 24.81 -12.03
C MET A 450 5.02 24.20 -12.43
N ASP A 451 5.65 23.49 -11.54
CA ASP A 451 6.89 22.72 -11.66
C ASP A 451 6.65 21.23 -11.91
N ALA A 452 5.43 20.81 -12.26
CA ALA A 452 5.05 19.42 -12.56
C ALA A 452 5.92 18.77 -13.64
N LYS A 453 6.60 19.56 -14.43
CA LYS A 453 7.44 19.13 -15.54
C LYS A 453 8.84 18.71 -15.11
N LYS A 454 9.31 19.08 -13.93
CA LYS A 454 10.56 18.54 -13.38
C LYS A 454 10.48 17.04 -13.07
N SER A 455 9.30 16.54 -12.76
CA SER A 455 9.07 15.12 -12.48
C SER A 455 8.73 14.27 -13.72
N VAL A 456 8.48 14.90 -14.88
CA VAL A 456 8.18 14.19 -16.12
C VAL A 456 9.47 13.63 -16.72
N PRO A 457 9.59 12.33 -17.01
CA PRO A 457 10.74 11.71 -17.67
C PRO A 457 11.08 12.41 -19.00
N PHE A 458 12.36 12.45 -19.35
CA PHE A 458 12.82 13.15 -20.54
C PHE A 458 12.29 12.55 -21.84
N ASP A 459 12.20 11.22 -21.90
CA ASP A 459 11.59 10.49 -23.00
C ASP A 459 10.13 10.89 -23.26
N LYS A 460 9.36 11.10 -22.18
CA LYS A 460 7.97 11.55 -22.27
C LYS A 460 7.84 13.00 -22.73
N LEU A 461 8.75 13.90 -22.32
CA LEU A 461 8.79 15.26 -22.82
C LEU A 461 9.10 15.28 -24.33
N LEU A 462 10.10 14.53 -24.77
CA LEU A 462 10.45 14.42 -26.20
C LEU A 462 9.29 13.83 -27.03
N LYS A 463 8.59 12.85 -26.47
CA LYS A 463 7.42 12.24 -27.11
C LYS A 463 6.25 13.22 -27.20
N ALA A 464 6.02 14.04 -26.19
CA ALA A 464 5.00 15.07 -26.20
C ALA A 464 5.26 16.12 -27.30
N VAL A 465 6.51 16.57 -27.44
CA VAL A 465 6.93 17.49 -28.52
C VAL A 465 6.69 16.85 -29.89
N ALA A 466 7.04 15.59 -30.07
CA ALA A 466 6.81 14.86 -31.34
C ALA A 466 5.33 14.65 -31.67
N LEU A 467 4.47 14.65 -30.67
CA LEU A 467 3.00 14.58 -30.83
C LEU A 467 2.34 15.97 -31.03
N GLY A 468 3.15 17.03 -31.19
CA GLY A 468 2.67 18.38 -31.49
C GLY A 468 2.48 19.28 -30.27
N ASN A 469 2.95 18.87 -29.07
CA ASN A 469 2.87 19.76 -27.91
C ASN A 469 3.99 20.81 -27.96
N VAL A 470 3.61 22.05 -28.27
CA VAL A 470 4.49 23.22 -28.37
C VAL A 470 4.33 24.20 -27.20
N GLU A 471 3.75 23.77 -26.10
CA GLU A 471 3.58 24.64 -24.92
C GLU A 471 4.92 25.17 -24.40
N PRO A 472 4.98 26.47 -24.00
CA PRO A 472 6.21 27.10 -23.54
C PRO A 472 6.91 26.34 -22.42
N GLU A 473 6.16 25.79 -21.48
CA GLU A 473 6.71 25.07 -20.34
C GLU A 473 7.26 23.68 -20.72
N VAL A 474 6.69 23.00 -21.73
CA VAL A 474 7.21 21.73 -22.26
C VAL A 474 8.50 21.98 -22.99
N LEU A 475 8.51 22.95 -23.90
CA LEU A 475 9.67 23.28 -24.71
C LEU A 475 10.81 23.86 -23.87
N SER A 476 10.53 24.72 -22.90
CA SER A 476 11.54 25.22 -21.96
C SER A 476 12.13 24.11 -21.09
N SER A 477 11.31 23.14 -20.66
CA SER A 477 11.79 21.94 -19.93
C SER A 477 12.68 21.06 -20.82
N VAL A 478 12.32 20.86 -22.09
CA VAL A 478 13.15 20.13 -23.06
C VAL A 478 14.45 20.87 -23.29
N ALA A 479 14.42 22.19 -23.57
CA ALA A 479 15.61 23.00 -23.80
C ALA A 479 16.58 22.95 -22.60
N ALA A 480 16.06 23.09 -21.37
CA ALA A 480 16.85 23.00 -20.15
C ALA A 480 17.51 21.62 -19.97
N ARG A 481 16.82 20.54 -20.37
CA ARG A 481 17.38 19.17 -20.27
C ARG A 481 18.37 18.86 -21.39
N LEU A 482 18.14 19.37 -22.59
CA LEU A 482 19.13 19.28 -23.68
C LEU A 482 20.42 20.01 -23.32
N ALA A 483 20.33 21.23 -22.75
CA ALA A 483 21.48 22.00 -22.30
C ALA A 483 22.25 21.31 -21.15
N ARG A 484 21.54 20.61 -20.25
CA ARG A 484 22.17 19.79 -19.20
C ARG A 484 22.85 18.56 -19.79
N LEU A 485 22.17 17.85 -20.67
CA LEU A 485 22.72 16.65 -21.31
C LEU A 485 23.99 16.97 -22.10
N ASP A 486 24.06 18.14 -22.78
CA ASP A 486 25.27 18.55 -23.51
C ASP A 486 26.53 18.61 -22.62
N ARG A 487 26.37 18.97 -21.33
CA ARG A 487 27.49 19.03 -20.37
C ARG A 487 28.00 17.64 -19.98
N GLU A 488 27.14 16.65 -20.05
CA GLU A 488 27.39 15.26 -19.62
C GLU A 488 27.95 14.38 -20.76
N LEU A 489 27.99 14.89 -22.02
CA LEU A 489 28.37 14.13 -23.20
C LEU A 489 29.84 14.21 -23.54
N THR A 490 30.39 13.08 -23.99
CA THR A 490 31.72 13.01 -24.63
C THR A 490 31.70 13.63 -26.02
N PRO A 491 32.88 14.04 -26.57
CA PRO A 491 32.98 14.55 -27.93
C PRO A 491 32.38 13.61 -29.00
N ALA A 492 32.63 12.31 -28.89
CA ALA A 492 32.08 11.33 -29.81
C ALA A 492 30.54 11.24 -29.77
N GLN A 493 29.93 11.35 -28.59
CA GLN A 493 28.47 11.38 -28.43
C GLN A 493 27.84 12.67 -28.99
N ARG A 494 28.52 13.80 -28.87
CA ARG A 494 28.08 15.06 -29.53
C ARG A 494 28.06 14.93 -31.04
N GLU A 495 29.08 14.29 -31.63
CA GLU A 495 29.15 14.05 -33.08
C GLU A 495 28.01 13.14 -33.55
N GLN A 496 27.68 12.09 -32.78
CA GLN A 496 26.51 11.24 -33.07
C GLN A 496 25.20 12.05 -33.10
N ILE A 497 25.03 13.00 -32.19
CA ILE A 497 23.84 13.85 -32.16
C ILE A 497 23.81 14.80 -33.34
N ILE A 498 24.94 15.43 -33.70
CA ILE A 498 25.03 16.31 -34.87
C ILE A 498 24.63 15.55 -36.13
N THR A 499 25.13 14.34 -36.29
CA THR A 499 24.78 13.47 -37.43
C THR A 499 23.27 13.13 -37.43
N ALA A 500 22.71 12.71 -36.28
CA ALA A 500 21.32 12.30 -36.18
C ALA A 500 20.32 13.46 -36.27
N SER A 501 20.73 14.67 -35.90
CA SER A 501 19.91 15.89 -35.94
C SER A 501 19.95 16.64 -37.27
N GLY A 502 20.70 16.14 -38.25
CA GLY A 502 20.87 16.85 -39.55
C GLY A 502 21.80 18.07 -39.45
N GLY A 503 22.80 18.03 -38.61
CA GLY A 503 23.83 19.06 -38.49
C GLY A 503 23.68 20.02 -37.27
N HIS A 504 22.71 19.79 -36.39
CA HIS A 504 22.47 20.62 -35.21
C HIS A 504 23.13 20.02 -33.96
N SER A 505 23.86 20.83 -33.22
CA SER A 505 24.32 20.46 -31.86
C SER A 505 23.17 20.52 -30.85
N LEU A 506 23.32 19.88 -29.66
CA LEU A 506 22.34 20.03 -28.58
C LEU A 506 22.14 21.49 -28.14
N LYS A 507 23.21 22.28 -28.22
CA LYS A 507 23.14 23.75 -27.94
C LYS A 507 22.28 24.44 -28.96
N ASP A 508 22.40 24.11 -30.25
CA ASP A 508 21.59 24.72 -31.30
C ASP A 508 20.14 24.34 -31.16
N LEU A 509 19.84 23.05 -30.85
CA LEU A 509 18.48 22.58 -30.58
C LEU A 509 17.86 23.26 -29.35
N ALA A 510 18.63 23.36 -28.25
CA ALA A 510 18.16 24.04 -27.04
C ALA A 510 17.92 25.54 -27.28
N ARG A 511 18.85 26.22 -27.97
CA ARG A 511 18.74 27.64 -28.33
C ARG A 511 17.54 27.87 -29.25
N GLY A 512 17.35 27.06 -30.28
CA GLY A 512 16.20 27.21 -31.20
C GLY A 512 14.86 27.14 -30.46
N LEU A 513 14.73 26.26 -29.47
CA LEU A 513 13.54 26.19 -28.65
C LEU A 513 13.35 27.44 -27.76
N VAL A 514 14.44 27.97 -27.18
CA VAL A 514 14.39 29.16 -26.33
C VAL A 514 14.08 30.40 -27.17
N ASP A 515 14.71 30.55 -28.35
CA ASP A 515 14.49 31.68 -29.24
C ASP A 515 13.04 31.71 -29.77
N ALA A 516 12.47 30.54 -30.06
CA ALA A 516 11.06 30.41 -30.45
C ALA A 516 10.06 30.73 -29.34
N LEU A 517 10.49 30.65 -28.08
CA LEU A 517 9.68 31.00 -26.90
C LEU A 517 9.90 32.43 -26.40
N ASN A 518 10.97 33.11 -26.87
CA ASN A 518 11.34 34.41 -26.38
C ASN A 518 10.42 35.49 -26.98
N PRO A 519 9.66 36.24 -26.13
CA PRO A 519 8.80 37.32 -26.60
C PRO A 519 9.58 38.40 -27.37
N ASP A 520 10.82 38.70 -26.96
CA ASP A 520 11.66 39.71 -27.61
C ASP A 520 12.09 39.28 -29.03
N THR A 521 12.10 37.97 -29.32
CA THR A 521 12.42 37.42 -30.64
C THR A 521 11.16 37.28 -31.50
N THR A 522 10.01 37.09 -30.90
CA THR A 522 8.75 36.73 -31.62
C THR A 522 7.79 37.90 -31.77
N ALA A 523 7.89 38.98 -30.94
CA ALA A 523 6.95 40.11 -30.93
C ALA A 523 6.98 40.93 -32.21
N ASP A 524 8.15 41.08 -32.86
CA ASP A 524 8.35 41.90 -34.07
C ASP A 524 8.20 41.08 -35.37
N LEU A 525 7.88 39.77 -35.27
CA LEU A 525 7.71 38.92 -36.46
C LEU A 525 6.33 39.11 -37.11
N PRO A 526 6.25 39.08 -38.45
CA PRO A 526 4.97 39.08 -39.16
C PRO A 526 4.04 37.91 -38.71
N PRO A 527 2.69 38.09 -38.82
CA PRO A 527 1.75 37.05 -38.49
C PRO A 527 2.06 35.74 -39.22
N GLY A 528 2.22 34.64 -38.50
CA GLY A 528 2.58 33.29 -38.99
C GLY A 528 4.07 32.97 -39.03
N GLU A 529 4.98 33.93 -38.95
CA GLU A 529 6.43 33.65 -38.89
C GLU A 529 6.86 33.11 -37.53
N ALA A 530 6.25 33.58 -36.44
CA ALA A 530 6.49 33.04 -35.10
C ALA A 530 6.11 31.57 -35.02
N GLU A 531 5.00 31.17 -35.66
CA GLU A 531 4.60 29.76 -35.72
C GLU A 531 5.56 28.93 -36.57
N GLN A 532 6.03 29.45 -37.70
CA GLN A 532 7.05 28.82 -38.52
C GLN A 532 8.37 28.67 -37.78
N LEU A 533 8.79 29.65 -36.97
CA LEU A 533 9.98 29.58 -36.14
C LEU A 533 9.83 28.45 -35.10
N MET A 534 8.67 28.32 -34.46
CA MET A 534 8.37 27.29 -33.53
C MET A 534 8.42 25.90 -34.20
N GLN A 535 7.77 25.74 -35.35
CA GLN A 535 7.78 24.48 -36.12
C GLN A 535 9.20 24.08 -36.55
N ARG A 536 10.04 25.03 -36.97
CA ARG A 536 11.44 24.78 -37.31
C ARG A 536 12.26 24.30 -36.10
N ALA A 537 12.05 24.91 -34.92
CA ALA A 537 12.73 24.56 -33.70
C ALA A 537 12.37 23.15 -33.21
N VAL A 538 11.12 22.75 -33.38
CA VAL A 538 10.59 21.46 -32.94
C VAL A 538 10.90 20.32 -33.92
N LYS A 539 10.97 20.61 -35.23
CA LYS A 539 11.10 19.63 -36.31
C LYS A 539 12.20 18.57 -36.10
N PRO A 540 13.43 18.89 -35.66
CA PRO A 540 14.46 17.86 -35.43
C PRO A 540 14.07 16.88 -34.33
N LEU A 541 13.36 17.35 -33.28
CA LEU A 541 12.91 16.53 -32.17
C LEU A 541 11.72 15.59 -32.53
N CYS A 542 11.13 15.78 -33.71
CA CYS A 542 10.11 14.86 -34.22
C CYS A 542 10.73 13.60 -34.86
N ASP A 543 12.04 13.57 -35.12
CA ASP A 543 12.72 12.39 -35.63
C ASP A 543 12.83 11.29 -34.55
N PRO A 544 12.29 10.06 -34.78
CA PRO A 544 12.35 8.99 -33.80
C PRO A 544 13.78 8.52 -33.48
N ALA A 545 14.68 8.53 -34.49
CA ALA A 545 16.05 8.07 -34.30
C ALA A 545 16.83 9.04 -33.38
N LEU A 546 16.68 10.37 -33.61
CA LEU A 546 17.28 11.37 -32.72
C LEU A 546 16.72 11.26 -31.31
N ARG A 547 15.42 11.11 -31.14
CA ARG A 547 14.81 10.96 -29.80
C ARG A 547 15.33 9.74 -29.06
N GLN A 548 15.38 8.59 -29.75
CA GLN A 548 15.92 7.37 -29.16
C GLN A 548 17.37 7.54 -28.73
N LEU A 549 18.19 8.20 -29.57
CA LEU A 549 19.59 8.51 -29.26
C LEU A 549 19.68 9.38 -28.01
N LEU A 550 18.91 10.47 -27.94
CA LEU A 550 18.90 11.38 -26.79
C LEU A 550 18.51 10.69 -25.49
N VAL A 551 17.51 9.81 -25.54
CA VAL A 551 17.07 9.01 -24.38
C VAL A 551 18.19 8.03 -23.96
N THR A 552 18.80 7.35 -24.90
CA THR A 552 19.90 6.40 -24.65
C THR A 552 21.09 7.10 -24.01
N LEU A 553 21.52 8.23 -24.57
CA LEU A 553 22.64 9.00 -24.04
C LEU A 553 22.37 9.55 -22.64
N LYS A 554 21.13 9.97 -22.38
CA LYS A 554 20.75 10.40 -21.02
C LYS A 554 20.71 9.22 -20.03
N GLN A 555 20.31 8.02 -20.46
CA GLN A 555 20.33 6.82 -19.61
C GLN A 555 21.76 6.36 -19.29
N GLN A 556 22.71 6.67 -20.18
CA GLN A 556 24.14 6.43 -19.97
C GLN A 556 24.81 7.46 -19.05
N ALA A 557 24.13 8.57 -18.72
CA ALA A 557 24.63 9.56 -17.77
C ALA A 557 25.00 8.89 -16.45
N GLU A 558 26.15 9.27 -15.90
CA GLU A 558 26.74 8.67 -14.71
C GLU A 558 25.98 9.06 -13.44
N GLN A 559 25.91 8.14 -12.50
CA GLN A 559 25.45 8.34 -11.15
C GLN A 559 26.65 8.31 -10.20
N ILE A 560 26.77 9.26 -9.30
CA ILE A 560 27.83 9.30 -8.30
C ILE A 560 27.45 8.37 -7.15
N ILE A 561 28.40 7.51 -6.72
CA ILE A 561 28.27 6.66 -5.55
C ILE A 561 29.18 7.19 -4.45
N ASP A 562 28.56 7.82 -3.45
CA ASP A 562 29.25 8.34 -2.27
C ASP A 562 29.42 7.19 -1.25
N THR A 563 30.64 6.66 -1.15
CA THR A 563 31.02 5.64 -0.15
C THR A 563 31.77 6.21 1.05
N VAL A 564 31.94 7.53 1.10
CA VAL A 564 32.72 8.22 2.13
C VAL A 564 31.83 8.70 3.28
N THR A 565 30.66 9.24 2.93
CA THR A 565 29.73 9.78 3.92
C THR A 565 29.20 8.68 4.81
N GLN A 566 29.40 8.83 6.12
CA GLN A 566 28.76 8.02 7.16
C GLN A 566 27.47 8.70 7.62
N ASP A 567 26.40 7.94 7.64
CA ASP A 567 25.07 8.43 8.04
C ASP A 567 24.83 8.18 9.54
N GLN A 568 23.98 9.01 10.14
CA GLN A 568 23.59 8.92 11.53
C GLN A 568 22.08 8.86 11.65
N LEU A 569 21.61 7.93 12.48
CA LEU A 569 20.20 7.85 12.84
C LEU A 569 19.82 9.06 13.69
N ILE A 570 18.78 9.79 13.27
CA ILE A 570 18.20 10.91 14.03
C ILE A 570 16.97 10.44 14.80
N GLU A 571 16.07 9.71 14.16
CA GLU A 571 14.80 9.27 14.73
C GLU A 571 14.45 7.86 14.28
N ALA A 572 13.95 7.06 15.21
CA ALA A 572 13.32 5.77 14.91
C ALA A 572 12.18 5.58 15.92
N ASP A 573 10.97 6.04 15.57
CA ASP A 573 9.80 6.00 16.44
C ASP A 573 8.49 6.15 15.65
N PHE A 574 7.37 5.91 16.35
CA PHE A 574 6.05 6.16 15.79
C PHE A 574 5.77 7.67 15.65
N SER A 575 5.05 8.03 14.61
CA SER A 575 4.65 9.41 14.35
C SER A 575 3.74 9.96 15.47
N GLU A 576 3.72 11.28 15.65
CA GLU A 576 2.84 11.91 16.65
C GLU A 576 1.36 11.61 16.40
N ALA A 577 0.94 11.54 15.14
CA ALA A 577 -0.41 11.11 14.78
C ALA A 577 -0.70 9.65 15.18
N ALA A 578 0.30 8.75 15.12
CA ALA A 578 0.16 7.38 15.60
C ALA A 578 0.06 7.35 17.13
N ARG A 579 0.88 8.14 17.84
CA ARG A 579 0.80 8.29 19.30
C ARG A 579 -0.54 8.88 19.76
N GLU A 580 -1.08 9.86 19.03
CA GLU A 580 -2.38 10.46 19.34
C GLU A 580 -3.52 9.44 19.14
N ARG A 581 -3.49 8.64 18.09
CA ARG A 581 -4.42 7.52 17.94
C ARG A 581 -4.29 6.50 19.06
N ALA A 582 -3.08 6.15 19.46
CA ALA A 582 -2.82 5.25 20.58
C ALA A 582 -3.43 5.83 21.88
N ARG A 583 -3.28 7.15 22.13
CA ARG A 583 -3.90 7.84 23.27
C ARG A 583 -5.42 7.74 23.22
N GLY A 584 -6.03 8.05 22.06
CA GLY A 584 -7.47 7.93 21.88
C GLY A 584 -7.99 6.50 22.08
N THR A 585 -7.23 5.50 21.64
CA THR A 585 -7.56 4.08 21.86
C THR A 585 -7.51 3.73 23.34
N VAL A 586 -6.45 4.12 24.03
CA VAL A 586 -6.28 3.88 25.49
C VAL A 586 -7.38 4.57 26.28
N GLU A 587 -7.63 5.86 26.05
CA GLU A 587 -8.68 6.62 26.72
C GLU A 587 -10.09 6.02 26.48
N SER A 588 -10.33 5.56 25.26
CA SER A 588 -11.61 4.92 24.92
C SER A 588 -11.75 3.55 25.58
N PHE A 589 -10.67 2.77 25.67
CA PHE A 589 -10.66 1.49 26.36
C PHE A 589 -10.85 1.68 27.88
N GLU A 590 -10.13 2.61 28.51
CA GLU A 590 -10.26 2.92 29.94
C GLU A 590 -11.68 3.39 30.27
N ARG A 591 -12.27 4.22 29.41
CA ARG A 591 -13.66 4.65 29.55
C ARG A 591 -14.63 3.49 29.46
N PHE A 592 -14.46 2.63 28.44
CA PHE A 592 -15.29 1.42 28.28
C PHE A 592 -15.25 0.55 29.54
N ILE A 593 -14.06 0.29 30.08
CA ILE A 593 -13.88 -0.49 31.30
C ILE A 593 -14.62 0.18 32.48
N ALA A 594 -14.51 1.49 32.63
CA ALA A 594 -15.14 2.23 33.70
C ALA A 594 -16.68 2.24 33.59
N GLU A 595 -17.23 2.36 32.39
CA GLU A 595 -18.67 2.40 32.13
C GLU A 595 -19.35 1.04 32.30
N HIS A 596 -18.67 -0.07 31.91
CA HIS A 596 -19.26 -1.42 31.92
C HIS A 596 -18.76 -2.31 33.06
N LYS A 597 -18.07 -1.74 34.05
CA LYS A 597 -17.53 -2.48 35.21
C LYS A 597 -18.61 -3.23 36.03
N ASP A 598 -19.84 -2.72 36.06
CA ASP A 598 -20.95 -3.30 36.78
C ASP A 598 -21.89 -4.16 35.90
N GLU A 599 -21.64 -4.23 34.60
CA GLU A 599 -22.49 -4.93 33.62
C GLU A 599 -21.86 -6.23 33.14
N ILE A 600 -20.52 -6.21 32.91
CA ILE A 600 -19.78 -7.35 32.36
C ILE A 600 -19.16 -8.17 33.48
N THR A 601 -19.52 -9.44 33.58
CA THR A 601 -19.11 -10.35 34.66
C THR A 601 -17.58 -10.38 34.87
N ALA A 602 -16.79 -10.45 33.78
CA ALA A 602 -15.34 -10.42 33.89
C ALA A 602 -14.80 -9.13 34.51
N LEU A 603 -15.40 -7.98 34.19
CA LEU A 603 -15.02 -6.69 34.75
C LEU A 603 -15.44 -6.56 36.20
N GLN A 604 -16.65 -7.02 36.57
CA GLN A 604 -17.12 -7.07 37.96
C GLN A 604 -16.14 -7.83 38.85
N ILE A 605 -15.72 -9.01 38.39
CA ILE A 605 -14.77 -9.86 39.11
C ILE A 605 -13.41 -9.19 39.24
N LEU A 606 -12.87 -8.64 38.12
CA LEU A 606 -11.57 -7.95 38.15
C LEU A 606 -11.58 -6.66 38.97
N TYR A 607 -12.70 -5.93 38.97
CA TYR A 607 -12.86 -4.72 39.77
C TYR A 607 -12.95 -5.03 41.27
N SER A 608 -13.61 -6.12 41.65
CA SER A 608 -13.79 -6.51 43.07
C SER A 608 -12.56 -7.14 43.71
N ARG A 609 -11.48 -7.38 42.94
CA ARG A 609 -10.21 -7.93 43.44
C ARG A 609 -9.13 -6.83 43.57
N PRO A 610 -9.05 -6.08 44.69
CA PRO A 610 -7.94 -5.18 44.93
C PRO A 610 -6.64 -5.94 45.20
N GLN A 611 -5.52 -5.27 45.01
CA GLN A 611 -4.16 -5.77 45.20
C GLN A 611 -3.99 -6.57 46.51
N ARG A 612 -3.51 -7.83 46.37
CA ARG A 612 -3.13 -8.74 47.45
C ARG A 612 -4.16 -8.94 48.54
N LEU A 613 -4.97 -9.93 48.36
CA LEU A 613 -5.81 -10.43 49.44
C LEU A 613 -5.03 -11.31 50.40
N ALA A 614 -4.41 -10.69 51.40
CA ALA A 614 -4.30 -11.32 52.70
C ALA A 614 -5.71 -11.31 53.31
N GLY A 615 -6.42 -12.45 53.31
CA GLY A 615 -7.65 -12.65 54.02
C GLY A 615 -8.96 -12.34 53.28
N ALA A 616 -9.18 -12.88 52.10
CA ALA A 616 -10.47 -12.86 51.45
C ALA A 616 -11.35 -13.99 52.01
N GLY A 617 -12.47 -13.58 52.58
CA GLY A 617 -13.54 -14.47 53.04
C GLY A 617 -14.15 -15.28 51.90
N GLN A 618 -14.70 -16.44 52.23
CA GLN A 618 -15.46 -17.34 51.37
C GLN A 618 -16.52 -16.56 50.57
N GLY A 619 -16.44 -16.57 49.24
CA GLY A 619 -17.52 -16.08 48.40
C GLY A 619 -17.21 -15.29 47.15
N ALA A 620 -15.95 -15.07 46.75
CA ALA A 620 -15.62 -14.42 45.46
C ALA A 620 -15.70 -15.44 44.33
N GLU A 621 -16.55 -15.19 43.32
CA GLU A 621 -16.62 -16.02 42.13
C GLU A 621 -15.25 -15.98 41.39
N PRO A 622 -14.73 -17.15 40.96
CA PRO A 622 -13.51 -17.21 40.19
C PRO A 622 -13.73 -16.59 38.81
N LEU A 623 -12.74 -15.86 38.27
CA LEU A 623 -12.75 -15.43 36.87
C LEU A 623 -12.60 -16.66 35.96
N THR A 624 -13.63 -16.93 35.18
CA THR A 624 -13.64 -18.07 34.26
C THR A 624 -13.11 -17.66 32.89
N PHE A 625 -12.57 -18.64 32.14
CA PHE A 625 -12.14 -18.46 30.76
C PHE A 625 -13.29 -18.00 29.86
N GLU A 626 -14.50 -18.51 30.10
CA GLU A 626 -15.71 -18.13 29.35
C GLU A 626 -16.08 -16.66 29.57
N ALA A 627 -16.04 -16.17 30.81
CA ALA A 627 -16.31 -14.77 31.11
C ALA A 627 -15.26 -13.85 30.45
N LEU A 628 -13.99 -14.26 30.44
CA LEU A 628 -12.94 -13.51 29.77
C LEU A 628 -13.10 -13.51 28.25
N LYS A 629 -13.52 -14.64 27.67
CA LYS A 629 -13.82 -14.75 26.25
C LYS A 629 -14.99 -13.87 25.85
N ALA A 630 -16.06 -13.85 26.63
CA ALA A 630 -17.20 -12.97 26.38
C ALA A 630 -16.80 -11.48 26.39
N LEU A 631 -15.89 -11.07 27.30
CA LEU A 631 -15.33 -9.73 27.30
C LEU A 631 -14.50 -9.49 26.00
N ALA A 632 -13.64 -10.42 25.60
CA ALA A 632 -12.86 -10.29 24.38
C ALA A 632 -13.77 -10.18 23.14
N ASP A 633 -14.79 -11.00 23.03
CA ASP A 633 -15.76 -10.95 21.93
C ASP A 633 -16.49 -9.60 21.89
N THR A 634 -16.81 -9.02 23.06
CA THR A 634 -17.40 -7.66 23.16
C THR A 634 -16.43 -6.57 22.69
N LEU A 635 -15.16 -6.64 23.07
CA LEU A 635 -14.13 -5.68 22.68
C LEU A 635 -13.80 -5.77 21.18
N GLN A 636 -13.85 -6.98 20.62
CA GLN A 636 -13.58 -7.23 19.20
C GLN A 636 -14.80 -6.97 18.31
N ALA A 637 -15.97 -6.78 18.88
CA ALA A 637 -17.19 -6.42 18.13
C ALA A 637 -17.19 -4.93 17.73
N PRO A 638 -17.88 -4.55 16.63
CA PRO A 638 -18.15 -3.14 16.36
C PRO A 638 -18.91 -2.46 17.53
N PRO A 639 -18.62 -1.20 17.81
CA PRO A 639 -17.78 -0.25 17.06
C PRO A 639 -16.29 -0.28 17.43
N HIS A 640 -15.86 -1.05 18.41
CA HIS A 640 -14.53 -0.95 19.01
C HIS A 640 -13.44 -1.67 18.18
N LEU A 641 -13.69 -2.93 17.84
CA LEU A 641 -12.76 -3.80 17.07
C LEU A 641 -11.36 -3.93 17.72
N TRP A 642 -11.30 -3.87 19.06
CA TRP A 642 -10.04 -3.92 19.81
C TRP A 642 -9.59 -5.36 20.07
N THR A 643 -8.37 -5.69 19.67
CA THR A 643 -7.67 -6.92 20.05
C THR A 643 -6.71 -6.67 21.20
N GLU A 644 -6.32 -7.72 21.92
CA GLU A 644 -5.32 -7.64 22.99
C GLU A 644 -3.99 -7.05 22.49
N SER A 645 -3.59 -7.42 21.26
CA SER A 645 -2.37 -6.92 20.63
C SER A 645 -2.44 -5.43 20.32
N GLN A 646 -3.57 -4.93 19.81
CA GLN A 646 -3.76 -3.50 19.52
C GLN A 646 -3.73 -2.66 20.80
N LEU A 647 -4.43 -3.09 21.84
CA LEU A 647 -4.46 -2.40 23.12
C LEU A 647 -3.05 -2.38 23.74
N TRP A 648 -2.33 -3.50 23.69
CA TRP A 648 -0.96 -3.58 24.18
C TRP A 648 -0.01 -2.63 23.46
N GLN A 649 -0.10 -2.59 22.13
CA GLN A 649 0.68 -1.67 21.30
C GLN A 649 0.34 -0.21 21.57
N ALA A 650 -0.96 0.10 21.79
CA ALA A 650 -1.37 1.45 22.12
C ALA A 650 -0.74 1.92 23.44
N TYR A 651 -0.73 1.09 24.49
CA TYR A 651 -0.05 1.40 25.74
C TYR A 651 1.47 1.52 25.54
N ALA A 652 2.10 0.64 24.77
CA ALA A 652 3.54 0.68 24.50
C ALA A 652 3.95 1.93 23.71
N ALA A 653 3.11 2.40 22.79
CA ALA A 653 3.35 3.63 22.04
C ALA A 653 3.28 4.90 22.91
N LEU A 654 2.54 4.86 24.03
CA LEU A 654 2.44 5.99 24.96
C LEU A 654 3.56 5.98 26.01
N ASP A 655 3.83 4.84 26.61
CA ASP A 655 4.86 4.70 27.65
C ASP A 655 5.49 3.30 27.63
N LYS A 656 6.52 3.16 26.83
CA LYS A 656 7.26 1.90 26.69
C LYS A 656 7.93 1.45 27.99
N SER A 657 8.23 2.36 28.91
CA SER A 657 8.88 2.03 30.18
C SER A 657 8.01 1.20 31.10
N LYS A 658 6.69 1.38 31.02
CA LYS A 658 5.69 0.67 31.80
C LYS A 658 5.21 -0.64 31.18
N VAL A 659 5.51 -0.87 29.90
CA VAL A 659 5.07 -2.07 29.17
C VAL A 659 6.20 -3.07 29.11
N LYS A 660 5.98 -4.29 29.62
CA LYS A 660 6.96 -5.37 29.71
C LYS A 660 6.56 -6.55 28.83
N GLY A 661 7.46 -7.52 28.64
CA GLY A 661 7.18 -8.74 27.89
C GLY A 661 7.16 -8.53 26.37
N GLU A 662 8.16 -7.85 25.84
CA GLU A 662 8.25 -7.36 24.45
C GLU A 662 8.13 -8.44 23.37
N ASN A 663 8.52 -9.68 23.63
CA ASN A 663 8.73 -10.71 22.60
C ASN A 663 7.79 -11.92 22.67
N ARG A 664 6.66 -11.82 23.33
CA ARG A 664 5.74 -12.95 23.47
C ARG A 664 4.45 -12.79 22.69
N ARG A 665 3.98 -13.92 22.20
CA ARG A 665 2.66 -14.05 21.58
C ARG A 665 1.58 -13.71 22.62
N ARG A 666 0.72 -12.73 22.33
CA ARG A 666 -0.43 -12.38 23.20
C ARG A 666 -1.45 -13.51 23.20
N ILE A 667 -1.96 -13.84 24.36
CA ILE A 667 -2.99 -14.84 24.55
C ILE A 667 -4.20 -14.20 25.23
N LEU A 668 -5.35 -14.86 25.18
CA LEU A 668 -6.60 -14.33 25.74
C LEU A 668 -6.45 -13.88 27.20
N THR A 669 -5.69 -14.62 27.99
CA THR A 669 -5.45 -14.28 29.41
C THR A 669 -4.65 -13.00 29.62
N ASP A 670 -3.92 -12.48 28.60
CA ASP A 670 -3.27 -11.17 28.66
C ASP A 670 -4.30 -10.01 28.81
N LEU A 671 -5.57 -10.26 28.45
CA LEU A 671 -6.65 -9.30 28.69
C LEU A 671 -6.85 -8.98 30.19
N VAL A 672 -6.58 -9.92 31.07
CA VAL A 672 -6.58 -9.69 32.51
C VAL A 672 -5.58 -8.59 32.89
N SER A 673 -4.37 -8.66 32.36
CA SER A 673 -3.34 -7.65 32.60
C SER A 673 -3.70 -6.29 32.00
N LEU A 674 -4.29 -6.26 30.79
CA LEU A 674 -4.76 -5.04 30.15
C LEU A 674 -5.86 -4.35 30.97
N VAL A 675 -6.87 -5.11 31.42
CA VAL A 675 -7.97 -4.58 32.23
C VAL A 675 -7.47 -4.05 33.57
N ARG A 676 -6.61 -4.79 34.26
CA ARG A 676 -6.04 -4.36 35.54
C ARG A 676 -5.17 -3.10 35.40
N PHE A 677 -4.40 -3.01 34.32
CA PHE A 677 -3.59 -1.83 34.01
C PHE A 677 -4.48 -0.62 33.68
N ALA A 678 -5.52 -0.81 32.90
CA ALA A 678 -6.55 0.22 32.60
C ALA A 678 -7.29 0.71 33.86
N MET A 679 -7.49 -0.18 34.83
CA MET A 679 -8.07 0.16 36.14
C MET A 679 -7.06 0.79 37.12
N HIS A 680 -5.81 1.03 36.71
CA HIS A 680 -4.70 1.51 37.56
C HIS A 680 -4.43 0.62 38.78
N GLN A 681 -4.74 -0.67 38.71
CA GLN A 681 -4.44 -1.65 39.74
C GLN A 681 -2.98 -2.12 39.69
N ASP A 682 -2.34 -2.00 38.52
CA ASP A 682 -0.95 -2.36 38.28
C ASP A 682 -0.16 -1.16 37.79
N ASN A 683 1.12 -1.05 38.23
CA ASN A 683 1.99 0.03 37.80
C ASN A 683 2.73 -0.27 36.48
N GLU A 684 2.80 -1.54 36.09
CA GLU A 684 3.43 -2.03 34.89
C GLU A 684 2.47 -2.99 34.17
N LEU A 685 2.42 -2.89 32.83
CA LEU A 685 1.69 -3.81 31.98
C LEU A 685 2.59 -5.02 31.70
N LEU A 686 2.31 -6.13 32.37
CA LEU A 686 3.08 -7.37 32.30
C LEU A 686 2.21 -8.49 31.71
N PRO A 687 2.70 -9.32 30.76
CA PRO A 687 1.95 -10.48 30.25
C PRO A 687 1.46 -11.38 31.37
N PHE A 688 0.23 -11.86 31.25
CA PHE A 688 -0.38 -12.67 32.30
C PHE A 688 0.46 -13.91 32.67
N PRO A 689 1.06 -14.67 31.72
CA PRO A 689 1.95 -15.76 32.08
C PRO A 689 3.19 -15.36 32.87
N GLU A 690 3.72 -14.15 32.65
CA GLU A 690 4.86 -13.63 33.40
C GLU A 690 4.45 -13.24 34.82
N ARG A 691 3.24 -12.67 34.96
CA ARG A 691 2.64 -12.43 36.27
C ARG A 691 2.44 -13.73 37.06
N VAL A 692 1.81 -14.73 36.42
CA VAL A 692 1.63 -16.06 37.02
C VAL A 692 2.95 -16.67 37.46
N ASN A 693 4.00 -16.54 36.63
CA ASN A 693 5.33 -17.05 36.97
C ASN A 693 5.98 -16.28 38.13
N ALA A 694 5.82 -14.98 38.20
CA ALA A 694 6.31 -14.18 39.35
C ALA A 694 5.60 -14.55 40.64
N ASN A 695 4.26 -14.70 40.59
CA ASN A 695 3.45 -15.14 41.71
C ASN A 695 3.81 -16.58 42.14
N PHE A 696 4.05 -17.48 41.19
CA PHE A 696 4.51 -18.85 41.47
C PHE A 696 5.82 -18.90 42.21
N LYS A 697 6.82 -18.11 41.80
CA LYS A 697 8.09 -18.00 42.50
C LYS A 697 7.93 -17.46 43.93
N ALA A 698 7.08 -16.45 44.09
CA ALA A 698 6.77 -15.89 45.43
C ALA A 698 6.04 -16.92 46.32
N TRP A 699 5.09 -17.68 45.76
CA TRP A 699 4.36 -18.74 46.45
C TRP A 699 5.32 -19.89 46.87
N LEU A 700 6.18 -20.35 45.98
CA LEU A 700 7.19 -21.36 46.29
C LEU A 700 8.13 -20.92 47.44
N ALA A 701 8.52 -19.64 47.46
CA ALA A 701 9.38 -19.11 48.52
C ALA A 701 8.66 -19.09 49.89
N GLN A 702 7.32 -19.02 49.92
CA GLN A 702 6.51 -18.99 51.13
C GLN A 702 6.05 -20.39 51.60
N ALA A 703 6.23 -21.43 50.79
CA ALA A 703 5.69 -22.77 51.05
C ALA A 703 6.28 -23.50 52.26
N GLY A 704 7.33 -22.99 52.89
CA GLY A 704 7.86 -23.46 54.18
C GLY A 704 8.52 -24.84 54.17
N HIS A 705 8.45 -25.60 53.08
CA HIS A 705 9.12 -26.90 52.91
C HIS A 705 9.57 -27.08 51.44
N PRO A 706 10.69 -27.78 51.21
CA PRO A 706 11.16 -28.03 49.85
C PRO A 706 10.32 -29.07 49.13
N PHE A 707 9.92 -28.79 47.90
CA PHE A 707 9.30 -29.79 47.00
C PHE A 707 10.38 -30.68 46.37
N THR A 708 10.05 -31.93 46.13
CA THR A 708 10.91 -32.84 45.35
C THR A 708 10.98 -32.37 43.88
N PRO A 709 12.03 -32.73 43.13
CA PRO A 709 12.12 -32.37 41.71
C PRO A 709 10.89 -32.78 40.89
N GLU A 710 10.31 -33.92 41.20
CA GLU A 710 9.12 -34.43 40.50
C GLU A 710 7.86 -33.65 40.90
N GLN A 711 7.72 -33.25 42.17
CA GLN A 711 6.64 -32.37 42.60
C GLN A 711 6.78 -30.98 41.95
N LEU A 712 7.99 -30.46 41.85
CA LEU A 712 8.22 -29.15 41.23
C LEU A 712 7.88 -29.17 39.77
N HIS A 713 8.23 -30.22 39.03
CA HIS A 713 7.83 -30.41 37.63
C HIS A 713 6.30 -30.35 37.44
N TRP A 714 5.55 -31.07 38.26
CA TRP A 714 4.08 -31.01 38.22
C TRP A 714 3.51 -29.64 38.60
N LEU A 715 4.09 -28.98 39.59
CA LEU A 715 3.69 -27.61 39.96
C LEU A 715 3.97 -26.60 38.82
N GLU A 716 5.06 -26.79 38.06
CA GLU A 716 5.32 -25.99 36.87
C GLU A 716 4.33 -26.25 35.75
N MET A 717 3.93 -27.50 35.51
CA MET A 717 2.87 -27.81 34.55
C MET A 717 1.51 -27.20 34.96
N ILE A 718 1.17 -27.24 36.25
CA ILE A 718 -0.03 -26.61 36.80
C ILE A 718 0.03 -25.09 36.64
N ARG A 719 1.19 -24.46 36.94
CA ARG A 719 1.41 -23.02 36.68
C ARG A 719 1.16 -22.65 35.23
N ASP A 720 1.70 -23.42 34.28
CA ASP A 720 1.56 -23.16 32.86
C ASP A 720 0.11 -23.31 32.40
N HIS A 721 -0.61 -24.29 32.96
CA HIS A 721 -2.06 -24.46 32.73
C HIS A 721 -2.85 -23.26 33.27
N ILE A 722 -2.61 -22.81 34.50
CA ILE A 722 -3.27 -21.64 35.09
C ILE A 722 -2.96 -20.38 34.26
N ALA A 723 -1.74 -20.23 33.75
CA ALA A 723 -1.37 -19.11 32.90
C ALA A 723 -2.17 -19.07 31.58
N ALA A 724 -2.55 -20.24 31.06
CA ALA A 724 -3.32 -20.35 29.82
C ALA A 724 -4.84 -20.31 30.04
N ASN A 725 -5.34 -20.84 31.17
CA ASN A 725 -6.78 -21.12 31.37
C ASN A 725 -7.38 -20.41 32.60
N LEU A 726 -6.61 -19.57 33.32
CA LEU A 726 -6.98 -18.80 34.54
C LEU A 726 -7.16 -19.64 35.81
N GLY A 727 -7.17 -20.92 35.70
CA GLY A 727 -7.31 -21.84 36.83
C GLY A 727 -7.04 -23.27 36.42
N ILE A 728 -7.11 -24.17 37.39
CA ILE A 728 -7.02 -25.64 37.19
C ILE A 728 -8.05 -26.34 38.06
N GLU A 729 -8.75 -27.31 37.46
CA GLU A 729 -9.70 -28.19 38.11
C GLU A 729 -9.23 -29.63 38.06
N PRO A 730 -9.75 -30.53 38.93
CA PRO A 730 -9.37 -31.95 38.92
C PRO A 730 -9.58 -32.64 37.57
N ASP A 731 -10.58 -32.22 36.78
CA ASP A 731 -10.90 -32.80 35.48
C ASP A 731 -9.84 -32.45 34.42
N ASP A 732 -9.11 -31.37 34.59
CA ASP A 732 -8.04 -30.93 33.66
C ASP A 732 -6.88 -31.94 33.59
N PHE A 733 -6.66 -32.69 34.65
CA PHE A 733 -5.66 -33.75 34.66
C PHE A 733 -5.96 -34.93 33.74
N GLY A 734 -7.19 -35.02 33.21
CA GLY A 734 -7.59 -35.95 32.17
C GLY A 734 -7.15 -35.57 30.76
N TYR A 735 -6.60 -34.40 30.56
CA TYR A 735 -6.19 -33.85 29.24
C TYR A 735 -4.67 -33.68 29.15
N SER A 736 -4.17 -33.53 27.91
CA SER A 736 -2.76 -33.19 27.67
C SER A 736 -2.44 -31.78 28.22
N PRO A 737 -1.27 -31.59 28.84
CA PRO A 737 -0.12 -32.53 28.95
C PRO A 737 -0.23 -33.52 30.10
N PHE A 738 -1.09 -33.28 31.09
CA PHE A 738 -1.15 -34.03 32.34
C PHE A 738 -1.44 -35.56 32.13
N ALA A 739 -2.38 -35.86 31.24
CA ALA A 739 -2.77 -37.23 30.95
C ALA A 739 -1.60 -38.09 30.43
N GLN A 740 -0.66 -37.46 29.71
CA GLN A 740 0.50 -38.15 29.14
C GLN A 740 1.52 -38.56 30.21
N GLU A 741 1.53 -37.86 31.35
CA GLU A 741 2.45 -38.08 32.47
C GLU A 741 1.80 -38.84 33.64
N GLY A 742 0.59 -39.38 33.44
CA GLY A 742 -0.11 -40.22 34.42
C GLY A 742 -1.32 -39.57 35.09
N GLY A 743 -1.67 -38.33 34.70
CA GLY A 743 -2.92 -37.66 35.08
C GLY A 743 -3.13 -37.50 36.58
N ILE A 744 -4.41 -37.45 37.00
CA ILE A 744 -4.80 -37.23 38.40
C ILE A 744 -4.21 -38.29 39.34
N GLY A 745 -4.05 -39.56 38.87
CA GLY A 745 -3.49 -40.62 39.69
C GLY A 745 -2.04 -40.37 40.09
N LYS A 746 -1.22 -39.88 39.15
CA LYS A 746 0.18 -39.57 39.39
C LYS A 746 0.35 -38.36 40.33
N VAL A 747 -0.40 -37.29 40.10
CA VAL A 747 -0.32 -36.10 40.93
C VAL A 747 -0.81 -36.38 42.36
N TYR A 748 -1.83 -37.23 42.52
CA TYR A 748 -2.26 -37.66 43.84
C TYR A 748 -1.21 -38.52 44.58
N GLN A 749 -0.45 -39.35 43.86
CA GLN A 749 0.68 -40.09 44.46
C GLN A 749 1.76 -39.14 44.98
N LEU A 750 1.98 -38.02 44.35
CA LEU A 750 3.01 -37.04 44.70
C LEU A 750 2.62 -36.13 45.87
N PHE A 751 1.37 -35.70 45.91
CA PHE A 751 0.88 -34.72 46.87
C PHE A 751 -0.07 -35.32 47.95
N GLY A 752 -0.62 -36.50 47.70
CA GLY A 752 -1.50 -37.15 48.65
C GLY A 752 -2.76 -36.35 49.01
N PRO A 753 -3.14 -36.35 50.31
CA PRO A 753 -4.31 -35.59 50.79
C PRO A 753 -4.14 -34.07 50.74
N GLU A 754 -2.91 -33.59 50.55
CA GLU A 754 -2.63 -32.13 50.41
C GLU A 754 -2.91 -31.57 49.04
N LEU A 755 -3.15 -32.43 48.02
CA LEU A 755 -3.39 -32.00 46.64
C LEU A 755 -4.52 -30.95 46.52
N PRO A 756 -5.72 -31.14 47.14
CA PRO A 756 -6.75 -30.10 47.04
C PRO A 756 -6.36 -28.76 47.56
N ARG A 757 -5.59 -28.72 48.69
CA ARG A 757 -5.07 -27.48 49.25
C ARG A 757 -4.04 -26.82 48.34
N VAL A 758 -3.16 -27.60 47.73
CA VAL A 758 -2.15 -27.11 46.78
C VAL A 758 -2.84 -26.48 45.55
N LEU A 759 -3.83 -27.15 44.95
CA LEU A 759 -4.58 -26.62 43.82
C LEU A 759 -5.33 -25.35 44.17
N GLU A 760 -6.03 -25.35 45.31
CA GLU A 760 -6.74 -24.15 45.79
C GLU A 760 -5.77 -22.97 46.03
N ALA A 761 -4.62 -23.23 46.67
CA ALA A 761 -3.59 -22.22 46.90
C ALA A 761 -3.01 -21.69 45.59
N MET A 762 -2.69 -22.57 44.62
CA MET A 762 -2.16 -22.15 43.32
C MET A 762 -3.21 -21.36 42.53
N ASN A 763 -4.46 -21.79 42.46
CA ASN A 763 -5.53 -21.04 41.80
C ASN A 763 -5.71 -19.67 42.42
N ARG A 764 -5.66 -19.54 43.74
CA ARG A 764 -5.86 -18.29 44.45
C ARG A 764 -4.65 -17.34 44.28
N GLU A 765 -3.43 -17.84 44.47
CA GLU A 765 -2.24 -17.01 44.51
C GLU A 765 -1.67 -16.69 43.13
N LEU A 766 -1.80 -17.60 42.14
CA LEU A 766 -1.23 -17.41 40.82
C LEU A 766 -2.11 -16.59 39.90
N ALA A 767 -3.43 -16.76 39.96
CA ALA A 767 -4.38 -16.02 39.13
C ALA A 767 -4.75 -14.63 39.69
N ALA A 768 -4.14 -14.22 40.82
CA ALA A 768 -4.45 -12.97 41.50
C ALA A 768 -3.94 -11.71 40.79
#